data_b75cb4d4c31940b079c6aaa545f88a94
#
_entry.id   b75cb4d4c31940b079c6aaa545f88a94
#
_cell.length_a   1.000
_cell.length_b   1.000
_cell.length_c   1.000
_cell.angle_alpha   90.00
_cell.angle_beta   90.00
_cell.angle_gamma   90.00
#
_symmetry.space_group_name_H-M   'P 1'
#
loop_
_entity.id
_entity.type
_entity.pdbx_description
1 polymer ?
#
loop_
_entity_poly.entity_id
_entity_poly.type
_entity_poly.pdbx_seq_one_letter_code
_entity_poly.pdbx_strand_id
1 'polypeptide(L)'
;MQALDFSRKASTTCEPRPNRRRAAPLVLCKAHSGSAGRAKRTAAAPGSKSAPPAPAAAAARTDSPPAPQEAAPVPPNPQHAAAAADPSAAAARQPLAPAPQLIVSAEDFSAPSGQLLPINVLHPPSPADVYRCIGCTKPECQGPSGCVSAEMAWRREGDGYLKQILTAKVYRIAQETPLQEARQLSKQLGSTILLKREDLQPVRSFKVRGAYNRMSRLTQEQLEKGVICSSAGNHAQGVALAARTLGCSAVICMPTNSPQIKIDAVRELGGTVELVGESFFEAQVHAQARAAAEGRVFISAYDDPFTIAGQGTIGLEILRQVDMDDVDFIFVPIGGGGMIAGIAAVVKSLKPQIQVIGVEPTGANAMAQSLVRGERVTLSKVDAFADGVAIKLPGAEPFRLCRELLDGVTLVDNSAISTAIKDVFNETRTILEPAGAVAVAGAKAFLQYYGLEGKRVVAVTSGANMNFDRLRLVSELVDVGSAEVMLAASVPDRHGAIVQLLEMATMPDGRPIDITELKYRYTDVGGRAGTARILIGLGVAPGGRPCRALLERINGEDGFFATDISDMDLAQVHLRHMIGGPALRDGAGIAEERIFKVDYPEHVGMLHRLLSPLSPRWDITLLHFRKTGNRSATALLGLRLPEEEVADFWRAIGELSAEFSFTELSERESSVFHMFI
;
A
#
# COMPACT_ATOMS: atom_id res chain seq x y z
N MET A 1 -1.26 -28.43 -20.30
CA MET A 1 0.15 -28.32 -19.93
C MET A 1 0.96 -28.07 -21.20
N GLN A 2 1.06 -26.82 -21.61
CA GLN A 2 2.01 -26.39 -22.64
C GLN A 2 2.95 -25.41 -21.97
N ALA A 3 4.20 -25.84 -21.85
CA ALA A 3 5.28 -24.97 -21.40
C ALA A 3 5.51 -23.92 -22.49
N LEU A 4 5.44 -22.65 -22.12
CA LEU A 4 5.82 -21.55 -23.00
C LEU A 4 7.35 -21.48 -23.05
N ASP A 5 7.88 -21.99 -24.16
CA ASP A 5 9.30 -21.96 -24.50
C ASP A 5 9.63 -20.58 -25.11
N PHE A 6 10.31 -19.72 -24.34
CA PHE A 6 10.85 -18.45 -24.80
C PHE A 6 12.32 -18.62 -25.19
N SER A 7 12.58 -19.33 -26.28
CA SER A 7 13.92 -19.32 -26.87
C SER A 7 14.06 -18.16 -27.86
N ARG A 8 15.08 -17.34 -27.62
CA ARG A 8 15.58 -16.26 -28.47
C ARG A 8 15.76 -16.71 -29.90
N LYS A 9 15.23 -15.95 -30.85
CA LYS A 9 15.80 -15.84 -32.19
C LYS A 9 16.10 -14.38 -32.49
N ALA A 10 17.38 -14.08 -32.56
CA ALA A 10 17.93 -12.85 -33.10
C ALA A 10 18.07 -12.97 -34.63
N SER A 11 18.08 -11.79 -35.22
CA SER A 11 18.56 -11.42 -36.57
C SER A 11 17.66 -11.69 -37.78
N THR A 12 17.19 -10.61 -38.36
CA THR A 12 17.64 -10.26 -39.72
C THR A 12 17.29 -8.81 -40.06
N THR A 13 18.29 -8.13 -40.59
CA THR A 13 18.36 -6.79 -41.17
C THR A 13 17.30 -6.52 -42.24
N CYS A 14 16.72 -5.30 -42.22
CA CYS A 14 16.12 -4.70 -43.41
C CYS A 14 16.36 -3.18 -43.41
N GLU A 15 16.96 -2.74 -44.50
CA GLU A 15 17.33 -1.35 -44.83
C GLU A 15 16.12 -0.43 -45.08
N PRO A 16 16.30 0.90 -45.04
CA PRO A 16 15.22 1.86 -45.15
C PRO A 16 14.96 2.25 -46.62
N ARG A 17 13.72 2.49 -46.98
CA ARG A 17 13.32 3.20 -48.21
C ARG A 17 12.41 4.40 -47.91
N PRO A 18 12.42 5.44 -48.77
CA PRO A 18 12.22 6.83 -48.41
C PRO A 18 10.81 7.41 -48.60
N ASN A 19 10.59 8.51 -47.91
CA ASN A 19 9.62 9.59 -48.06
C ASN A 19 8.76 9.66 -49.35
N ARG A 20 7.43 9.75 -49.16
CA ARG A 20 6.57 10.58 -50.01
C ARG A 20 5.59 11.39 -49.18
N ARG A 21 5.80 12.69 -49.17
CA ARG A 21 4.86 13.75 -48.75
C ARG A 21 3.58 13.67 -49.57
N ARG A 22 2.41 13.81 -48.99
CA ARG A 22 1.24 14.47 -49.60
C ARG A 22 0.52 15.32 -48.55
N ALA A 23 0.15 16.52 -49.02
CA ALA A 23 -0.36 17.68 -48.33
C ALA A 23 -1.84 17.55 -47.95
N ALA A 24 -2.20 18.44 -47.05
CA ALA A 24 -3.52 18.71 -46.49
C ALA A 24 -4.58 19.16 -47.52
N PRO A 25 -5.85 19.30 -47.14
CA PRO A 25 -6.33 20.66 -47.06
C PRO A 25 -7.04 21.04 -45.76
N LEU A 26 -6.82 22.30 -45.39
CA LEU A 26 -7.57 23.11 -44.46
C LEU A 26 -9.03 23.25 -44.88
N VAL A 27 -9.95 23.19 -43.91
CA VAL A 27 -11.28 23.79 -44.04
C VAL A 27 -11.46 24.75 -42.86
N LEU A 28 -11.52 26.04 -43.25
CA LEU A 28 -11.99 27.15 -42.42
C LEU A 28 -13.52 27.03 -42.26
N CYS A 29 -13.99 27.28 -41.04
CA CYS A 29 -15.32 27.82 -40.85
C CYS A 29 -15.32 28.96 -39.84
N LYS A 30 -16.01 30.01 -40.28
CA LYS A 30 -16.05 31.39 -39.80
C LYS A 30 -16.76 31.55 -38.48
N ALA A 31 -16.27 32.49 -37.69
CA ALA A 31 -16.95 33.14 -36.58
C ALA A 31 -18.17 33.96 -37.06
N HIS A 32 -19.22 33.96 -36.29
CA HIS A 32 -20.26 34.99 -36.30
C HIS A 32 -20.45 35.56 -34.92
N SER A 33 -20.20 36.82 -34.81
CA SER A 33 -20.47 37.75 -33.70
C SER A 33 -21.94 38.19 -33.71
N GLY A 34 -22.52 38.31 -32.53
CA GLY A 34 -23.82 38.93 -32.36
C GLY A 34 -24.05 39.35 -30.91
N SER A 35 -24.22 40.61 -30.76
CA SER A 35 -24.16 41.45 -29.55
C SER A 35 -25.47 41.53 -28.75
N ALA A 36 -25.29 41.81 -27.46
CA ALA A 36 -26.01 42.73 -26.57
C ALA A 36 -27.49 42.51 -26.22
N GLY A 37 -27.73 42.55 -24.91
CA GLY A 37 -29.05 42.72 -24.33
C GLY A 37 -29.05 42.73 -22.81
N ARG A 38 -28.91 43.91 -22.23
CA ARG A 38 -28.92 44.23 -20.80
C ARG A 38 -30.35 44.46 -20.32
N ALA A 39 -30.83 43.82 -19.25
CA ALA A 39 -31.91 44.37 -18.41
C ALA A 39 -31.79 43.90 -16.96
N LYS A 40 -31.73 44.85 -16.06
CA LYS A 40 -31.86 44.79 -14.59
C LYS A 40 -33.33 44.66 -14.19
N ARG A 41 -33.64 43.98 -13.06
CA ARG A 41 -34.52 44.44 -11.94
C ARG A 41 -34.72 43.30 -10.94
N THR A 42 -34.27 43.45 -9.74
CA THR A 42 -34.83 43.86 -8.44
C THR A 42 -35.83 42.90 -7.78
N ALA A 43 -35.39 42.39 -6.67
CA ALA A 43 -35.93 42.06 -5.34
C ALA A 43 -37.48 41.99 -5.14
N ALA A 44 -37.90 40.89 -4.44
CA ALA A 44 -38.75 40.94 -3.23
C ALA A 44 -39.09 39.50 -2.73
N ALA A 45 -38.83 39.23 -1.46
CA ALA A 45 -39.58 38.29 -0.63
C ALA A 45 -40.66 39.11 0.11
N PRO A 46 -41.64 38.60 0.82
CA PRO A 46 -41.82 37.32 1.52
C PRO A 46 -43.27 36.75 1.42
N GLY A 47 -43.52 35.58 2.01
CA GLY A 47 -44.88 35.13 2.26
C GLY A 47 -45.05 33.68 2.70
N SER A 48 -45.18 33.49 3.99
CA SER A 48 -45.63 32.29 4.68
C SER A 48 -47.06 31.90 4.31
N LYS A 49 -47.39 30.61 4.10
CA LYS A 49 -48.72 30.05 4.37
C LYS A 49 -48.66 28.54 4.66
N SER A 50 -49.04 28.25 5.85
CA SER A 50 -49.75 27.15 6.50
C SER A 50 -50.21 25.94 5.68
N ALA A 51 -50.03 24.76 6.25
CA ALA A 51 -50.55 23.45 5.89
C ALA A 51 -52.08 23.34 6.25
N PRO A 52 -52.83 22.50 5.57
CA PRO A 52 -54.15 22.02 6.05
C PRO A 52 -54.08 20.59 6.61
N PRO A 53 -55.12 20.19 7.42
CA PRO A 53 -55.07 19.02 8.30
C PRO A 53 -55.57 17.72 7.65
N ALA A 54 -55.24 16.60 8.27
CA ALA A 54 -55.70 15.26 7.93
C ALA A 54 -57.18 15.03 8.29
N PRO A 55 -57.92 14.18 7.55
CA PRO A 55 -59.23 13.72 7.97
C PRO A 55 -59.20 12.41 8.74
N ALA A 56 -60.18 12.30 9.63
CA ALA A 56 -60.39 11.28 10.63
C ALA A 56 -60.86 9.92 10.10
N ALA A 57 -60.69 8.93 10.94
CA ALA A 57 -61.03 7.53 10.79
C ALA A 57 -62.54 7.28 10.65
N ALA A 58 -62.89 6.30 9.81
CA ALA A 58 -64.17 5.60 9.85
C ALA A 58 -63.95 4.11 10.00
N ALA A 59 -64.52 3.56 11.04
CA ALA A 59 -64.52 2.13 11.38
C ALA A 59 -65.50 1.36 10.46
N ALA A 60 -65.04 0.22 9.95
CA ALA A 60 -65.90 -0.80 9.37
C ALA A 60 -65.54 -2.17 9.94
N ARG A 61 -66.51 -2.79 10.59
CA ARG A 61 -66.50 -4.18 11.07
C ARG A 61 -66.62 -5.11 9.86
N THR A 62 -65.82 -6.19 9.83
CA THR A 62 -66.19 -7.38 9.05
C THR A 62 -65.73 -8.63 9.81
N ASP A 63 -66.65 -9.58 9.81
CA ASP A 63 -66.66 -10.85 10.53
C ASP A 63 -65.51 -11.81 10.14
N SER A 64 -65.02 -12.52 11.14
CA SER A 64 -64.08 -13.64 10.96
C SER A 64 -64.82 -14.98 10.92
N PRO A 65 -64.45 -15.93 10.04
CA PRO A 65 -64.94 -17.30 10.09
C PRO A 65 -64.20 -18.14 11.14
N PRO A 66 -64.78 -19.23 11.66
CA PRO A 66 -64.28 -19.97 12.83
C PRO A 66 -63.11 -20.92 12.49
N ALA A 67 -62.27 -21.14 13.51
CA ALA A 67 -61.12 -22.02 13.48
C ALA A 67 -61.50 -23.51 13.39
N PRO A 68 -60.63 -24.36 12.75
CA PRO A 68 -60.79 -25.82 12.76
C PRO A 68 -60.35 -26.40 14.10
N GLN A 69 -61.12 -27.37 14.57
CA GLN A 69 -60.94 -28.13 15.82
C GLN A 69 -59.68 -28.97 15.81
N GLU A 70 -58.94 -28.97 16.92
CA GLU A 70 -57.81 -29.88 17.21
C GLU A 70 -58.26 -31.33 17.27
N ALA A 71 -57.53 -32.18 16.56
CA ALA A 71 -57.62 -33.63 16.70
C ALA A 71 -56.69 -34.12 17.84
N ALA A 72 -57.27 -34.99 18.70
CA ALA A 72 -56.58 -35.56 19.85
C ALA A 72 -55.37 -36.43 19.52
N PRO A 73 -54.35 -36.52 20.41
CA PRO A 73 -53.13 -37.27 20.14
C PRO A 73 -53.35 -38.77 20.29
N VAL A 74 -52.76 -39.55 19.32
CA VAL A 74 -52.65 -41.00 19.31
C VAL A 74 -51.55 -41.44 20.29
N PRO A 75 -51.76 -42.46 21.15
CA PRO A 75 -50.73 -42.91 22.11
C PRO A 75 -49.62 -43.71 21.43
N PRO A 76 -48.38 -43.67 21.95
CA PRO A 76 -47.25 -44.37 21.33
C PRO A 76 -47.27 -45.89 21.61
N ASN A 77 -46.86 -46.65 20.61
CA ASN A 77 -46.71 -48.08 20.62
C ASN A 77 -45.48 -48.51 21.47
N PRO A 78 -45.62 -49.39 22.46
CA PRO A 78 -44.51 -49.79 23.31
C PRO A 78 -43.81 -51.05 22.80
N GLN A 79 -42.87 -50.91 21.88
CA GLN A 79 -41.89 -51.93 21.58
C GLN A 79 -40.60 -51.32 21.02
N HIS A 80 -39.71 -50.96 21.92
CA HIS A 80 -38.25 -51.07 21.81
C HIS A 80 -37.64 -50.64 23.13
N ALA A 81 -37.46 -51.62 24.00
CA ALA A 81 -36.77 -51.45 25.26
C ALA A 81 -35.26 -51.38 25.04
N ALA A 82 -34.69 -50.33 25.57
CA ALA A 82 -33.42 -50.15 26.24
C ALA A 82 -32.31 -51.22 25.99
N ALA A 83 -31.21 -50.73 25.34
CA ALA A 83 -29.88 -51.17 25.71
C ALA A 83 -29.22 -50.02 26.50
N ALA A 84 -28.99 -50.22 27.79
CA ALA A 84 -28.30 -49.31 28.66
C ALA A 84 -26.84 -49.20 28.24
N ALA A 85 -26.40 -47.98 27.86
CA ALA A 85 -25.01 -47.69 27.65
C ALA A 85 -24.35 -47.31 28.99
N ASP A 86 -23.25 -48.01 29.26
CA ASP A 86 -22.36 -47.85 30.41
C ASP A 86 -21.80 -46.40 30.53
N PRO A 87 -21.95 -45.67 31.62
CA PRO A 87 -21.46 -44.31 31.73
C PRO A 87 -19.95 -44.15 32.00
N SER A 88 -19.16 -45.25 31.96
CA SER A 88 -17.73 -45.20 32.31
C SER A 88 -16.73 -44.98 31.16
N ALA A 89 -17.19 -44.71 29.95
CA ALA A 89 -16.28 -44.55 28.75
C ALA A 89 -16.11 -43.06 28.29
N ALA A 90 -16.48 -42.05 29.05
CA ALA A 90 -16.21 -40.68 28.75
C ALA A 90 -14.83 -40.22 29.29
N ALA A 91 -13.79 -40.98 28.96
CA ALA A 91 -12.42 -40.46 29.11
C ALA A 91 -12.21 -39.31 28.07
N ALA A 92 -12.08 -38.11 28.60
CA ALA A 92 -11.77 -36.90 27.81
C ALA A 92 -10.55 -37.15 26.91
N ARG A 93 -10.79 -37.39 25.64
CA ARG A 93 -9.72 -37.35 24.61
C ARG A 93 -9.28 -35.91 24.55
N GLN A 94 -8.04 -35.60 24.98
CA GLN A 94 -7.37 -34.32 24.75
C GLN A 94 -7.47 -33.99 23.25
N PRO A 95 -7.79 -32.72 22.90
CA PRO A 95 -7.75 -32.34 21.49
C PRO A 95 -6.36 -32.63 20.95
N LEU A 96 -6.28 -33.36 19.85
CA LEU A 96 -5.04 -33.59 19.14
C LEU A 96 -4.37 -32.22 18.90
N ALA A 97 -3.14 -32.07 19.37
CA ALA A 97 -2.33 -30.89 19.09
C ALA A 97 -2.34 -30.63 17.58
N PRO A 98 -2.48 -29.37 17.15
CA PRO A 98 -2.36 -29.04 15.72
C PRO A 98 -1.01 -29.54 15.22
N ALA A 99 -1.00 -30.13 14.01
CA ALA A 99 0.24 -30.54 13.38
C ALA A 99 1.24 -29.37 13.38
N PRO A 100 2.54 -29.61 13.61
CA PRO A 100 3.53 -28.54 13.67
C PRO A 100 3.51 -27.79 12.31
N GLN A 101 3.24 -26.50 12.38
CA GLN A 101 3.31 -25.61 11.21
C GLN A 101 4.77 -25.30 10.92
N LEU A 102 5.16 -25.33 9.66
CA LEU A 102 6.49 -24.92 9.22
C LEU A 102 6.63 -23.41 9.44
N ILE A 103 7.55 -23.03 10.35
CA ILE A 103 7.89 -21.63 10.63
C ILE A 103 9.11 -21.25 9.79
N VAL A 104 9.00 -20.17 9.03
CA VAL A 104 10.04 -19.67 8.11
C VAL A 104 10.24 -18.15 8.29
N SER A 105 11.40 -17.64 7.86
CA SER A 105 11.62 -16.20 7.75
C SER A 105 11.14 -15.67 6.38
N ALA A 106 10.65 -14.44 6.35
CA ALA A 106 10.39 -13.74 5.10
C ALA A 106 11.70 -13.45 4.34
N GLU A 107 12.77 -13.21 5.06
CA GLU A 107 14.11 -12.87 4.54
C GLU A 107 14.81 -14.08 3.88
N ASP A 108 14.46 -15.32 4.30
CA ASP A 108 15.01 -16.55 3.71
C ASP A 108 14.51 -16.82 2.28
N PHE A 109 13.59 -16.01 1.79
CA PHE A 109 12.97 -16.16 0.49
C PHE A 109 13.02 -14.83 -0.27
N SER A 110 13.92 -14.75 -1.24
CA SER A 110 14.11 -13.59 -2.10
C SER A 110 13.84 -13.92 -3.56
N ALA A 111 13.26 -12.96 -4.27
CA ALA A 111 13.11 -12.99 -5.72
C ALA A 111 13.22 -11.56 -6.25
N PRO A 112 13.73 -11.35 -7.46
CA PRO A 112 13.71 -10.04 -8.10
C PRO A 112 12.30 -9.45 -8.13
N SER A 113 12.17 -8.16 -7.86
CA SER A 113 10.89 -7.45 -7.92
C SER A 113 10.28 -7.60 -9.33
N GLY A 114 9.02 -8.02 -9.38
CA GLY A 114 8.31 -8.27 -10.63
C GLY A 114 8.46 -9.68 -11.22
N GLN A 115 9.39 -10.52 -10.73
CA GLN A 115 9.49 -11.91 -11.19
C GLN A 115 8.27 -12.72 -10.76
N LEU A 116 7.69 -13.46 -11.71
CA LEU A 116 6.59 -14.38 -11.42
C LEU A 116 7.11 -15.64 -10.73
N LEU A 117 6.61 -15.91 -9.54
CA LEU A 117 6.94 -17.11 -8.78
C LEU A 117 5.99 -18.24 -9.16
N PRO A 118 6.51 -19.46 -9.39
CA PRO A 118 5.71 -20.62 -9.77
C PRO A 118 4.88 -21.15 -8.60
N ILE A 119 3.74 -21.73 -8.92
CA ILE A 119 2.89 -22.42 -7.95
C ILE A 119 3.19 -23.91 -7.99
N ASN A 120 3.53 -24.48 -6.84
CA ASN A 120 3.74 -25.92 -6.73
C ASN A 120 2.40 -26.65 -6.53
N VAL A 121 1.90 -27.23 -7.60
CA VAL A 121 0.65 -28.03 -7.60
C VAL A 121 0.89 -29.52 -7.37
N LEU A 122 2.15 -29.97 -7.33
CA LEU A 122 2.51 -31.39 -7.31
C LEU A 122 2.48 -32.01 -5.91
N HIS A 123 2.60 -31.21 -4.86
CA HIS A 123 2.48 -31.73 -3.50
C HIS A 123 1.02 -31.86 -3.09
N PRO A 124 0.58 -33.04 -2.64
CA PRO A 124 -0.74 -33.17 -2.01
C PRO A 124 -0.79 -32.22 -0.78
N PRO A 125 -1.96 -31.66 -0.47
CA PRO A 125 -2.09 -30.80 0.72
C PRO A 125 -1.66 -31.60 1.95
N SER A 126 -0.85 -30.96 2.81
CA SER A 126 -0.48 -31.55 4.09
C SER A 126 -1.72 -31.76 4.96
N PRO A 127 -1.71 -32.70 5.90
CA PRO A 127 -2.82 -32.84 6.87
C PRO A 127 -3.13 -31.54 7.64
N ALA A 128 -2.16 -30.63 7.75
CA ALA A 128 -2.33 -29.31 8.37
C ALA A 128 -3.09 -28.32 7.46
N ASP A 129 -3.09 -28.53 6.15
CA ASP A 129 -3.81 -27.73 5.16
C ASP A 129 -5.25 -28.18 4.95
N VAL A 130 -5.59 -29.28 5.58
CA VAL A 130 -6.94 -29.81 5.59
C VAL A 130 -7.81 -28.88 6.45
N TYR A 131 -8.66 -28.10 5.79
CA TYR A 131 -9.61 -27.20 6.43
C TYR A 131 -10.49 -27.99 7.41
N ARG A 132 -10.26 -27.81 8.70
CA ARG A 132 -11.22 -28.24 9.73
C ARG A 132 -12.44 -27.34 9.62
N CYS A 133 -13.61 -27.92 9.47
CA CYS A 133 -14.85 -27.14 9.46
C CYS A 133 -14.92 -26.25 10.71
N ILE A 134 -14.95 -24.94 10.54
CA ILE A 134 -15.21 -24.03 11.65
C ILE A 134 -16.59 -24.37 12.21
N GLY A 135 -16.62 -24.79 13.49
CA GLY A 135 -17.84 -25.22 14.17
C GLY A 135 -18.22 -26.70 14.02
N CYS A 136 -17.38 -27.55 13.40
CA CYS A 136 -17.62 -28.99 13.40
C CYS A 136 -17.19 -29.60 14.73
N THR A 137 -18.15 -30.10 15.51
CA THR A 137 -17.95 -30.80 16.78
C THR A 137 -17.69 -32.29 16.59
N LYS A 138 -17.71 -32.82 15.36
CA LYS A 138 -17.51 -34.24 15.08
C LYS A 138 -16.05 -34.63 15.29
N PRO A 139 -15.75 -35.60 16.18
CA PRO A 139 -14.38 -36.06 16.43
C PRO A 139 -13.71 -36.73 15.18
N GLU A 140 -14.51 -37.09 14.18
CA GLU A 140 -14.12 -37.79 12.95
C GLU A 140 -13.89 -36.85 11.76
N CYS A 141 -13.78 -35.54 11.98
CA CYS A 141 -13.51 -34.58 10.94
C CYS A 141 -12.12 -34.84 10.34
N GLN A 142 -12.03 -35.74 9.40
CA GLN A 142 -10.79 -36.09 8.69
C GLN A 142 -10.41 -35.07 7.59
N GLY A 143 -10.86 -33.85 7.74
CA GLY A 143 -10.55 -32.80 6.77
C GLY A 143 -11.48 -32.76 5.55
N PRO A 144 -11.02 -32.19 4.45
CA PRO A 144 -11.89 -31.79 3.34
C PRO A 144 -12.67 -32.92 2.67
N SER A 145 -12.33 -34.21 2.86
CA SER A 145 -13.04 -35.32 2.29
C SER A 145 -14.22 -35.84 3.12
N GLY A 146 -14.29 -35.53 4.42
CA GLY A 146 -15.23 -36.22 5.31
C GLY A 146 -16.27 -35.38 6.02
N CYS A 147 -16.08 -34.07 6.18
CA CYS A 147 -16.93 -33.28 7.06
C CYS A 147 -17.25 -31.89 6.51
N VAL A 148 -17.64 -31.81 5.27
CA VAL A 148 -18.33 -30.60 4.76
C VAL A 148 -19.78 -30.76 5.20
N SER A 149 -20.32 -29.86 6.05
CA SER A 149 -21.76 -29.80 6.26
C SER A 149 -22.44 -29.69 4.89
N ALA A 150 -23.61 -30.26 4.71
CA ALA A 150 -24.35 -30.18 3.45
C ALA A 150 -24.47 -28.72 2.96
N GLU A 151 -24.55 -27.77 3.91
CA GLU A 151 -24.58 -26.32 3.64
C GLU A 151 -23.31 -25.76 3.01
N MET A 152 -22.16 -26.43 3.14
CA MET A 152 -20.87 -25.96 2.64
C MET A 152 -20.29 -26.85 1.53
N ALA A 153 -21.06 -27.86 1.07
CA ALA A 153 -20.63 -28.80 0.03
C ALA A 153 -20.31 -28.07 -1.30
N TRP A 154 -21.06 -26.99 -1.60
CA TRP A 154 -20.88 -26.16 -2.78
C TRP A 154 -19.45 -25.63 -2.98
N ARG A 155 -18.61 -25.52 -1.94
CA ARG A 155 -17.22 -25.05 -2.05
C ARG A 155 -16.35 -25.87 -2.99
N ARG A 156 -16.74 -27.14 -3.21
CA ARG A 156 -16.03 -28.10 -4.07
C ARG A 156 -16.69 -28.33 -5.42
N GLU A 157 -17.88 -27.76 -5.60
CA GLU A 157 -18.51 -27.76 -6.92
C GLU A 157 -17.76 -26.79 -7.83
N GLY A 158 -17.60 -27.12 -9.11
CA GLY A 158 -16.85 -26.29 -10.05
C GLY A 158 -17.37 -24.85 -10.19
N ASP A 159 -18.70 -24.67 -10.03
CA ASP A 159 -19.38 -23.37 -10.11
C ASP A 159 -19.86 -22.84 -8.74
N GLY A 160 -19.52 -23.52 -7.64
CA GLY A 160 -20.05 -23.21 -6.31
C GLY A 160 -19.71 -21.81 -5.84
N TYR A 161 -18.48 -21.38 -5.96
CA TYR A 161 -18.08 -20.00 -5.65
C TYR A 161 -18.73 -18.99 -6.59
N LEU A 162 -18.82 -19.29 -7.89
CA LEU A 162 -19.48 -18.42 -8.86
C LEU A 162 -20.93 -18.13 -8.46
N LYS A 163 -21.69 -19.19 -8.10
CA LYS A 163 -23.09 -19.03 -7.60
C LYS A 163 -23.16 -18.13 -6.36
N GLN A 164 -22.24 -18.32 -5.40
CA GLN A 164 -22.20 -17.49 -4.18
C GLN A 164 -21.83 -16.04 -4.45
N ILE A 165 -20.93 -15.79 -5.41
CA ILE A 165 -20.53 -14.44 -5.83
C ILE A 165 -21.68 -13.73 -6.55
N LEU A 166 -22.34 -14.42 -7.49
CA LEU A 166 -23.49 -13.87 -8.23
C LEU A 166 -24.71 -13.55 -7.32
N THR A 167 -24.85 -14.27 -6.21
CA THR A 167 -25.93 -14.08 -5.24
C THR A 167 -25.51 -13.28 -4.00
N ALA A 168 -24.29 -12.73 -4.00
CA ALA A 168 -23.78 -11.93 -2.89
C ALA A 168 -24.59 -10.64 -2.67
N LYS A 169 -24.89 -10.33 -1.41
CA LYS A 169 -25.74 -9.18 -1.04
C LYS A 169 -24.96 -7.89 -0.76
N VAL A 170 -23.73 -7.78 -1.26
CA VAL A 170 -22.79 -6.71 -0.88
C VAL A 170 -23.30 -5.30 -1.16
N TYR A 171 -24.06 -5.11 -2.22
CA TYR A 171 -24.50 -3.79 -2.71
C TYR A 171 -25.55 -3.08 -1.83
N ARG A 172 -25.90 -3.66 -0.69
CA ARG A 172 -26.67 -2.92 0.33
C ARG A 172 -25.82 -1.87 1.07
N ILE A 173 -24.51 -2.07 1.13
CA ILE A 173 -23.59 -1.16 1.80
C ILE A 173 -22.33 -0.86 0.98
N ALA A 174 -21.89 -1.78 0.13
CA ALA A 174 -20.80 -1.57 -0.79
C ALA A 174 -21.30 -0.89 -2.08
N GLN A 175 -20.42 -0.16 -2.72
CA GLN A 175 -20.65 0.47 -4.02
C GLN A 175 -19.95 -0.33 -5.12
N GLU A 176 -20.54 -0.35 -6.31
CA GLU A 176 -19.81 -0.73 -7.51
C GLU A 176 -18.77 0.35 -7.79
N THR A 177 -17.50 0.00 -7.64
CA THR A 177 -16.41 0.97 -7.76
C THR A 177 -15.98 1.13 -9.22
N PRO A 178 -15.51 2.31 -9.63
CA PRO A 178 -15.07 2.50 -11.01
C PRO A 178 -13.81 1.74 -11.32
N LEU A 179 -13.68 1.37 -12.59
CA LEU A 179 -12.43 0.95 -13.20
C LEU A 179 -11.86 2.15 -13.97
N GLN A 180 -10.83 2.78 -13.40
CA GLN A 180 -10.27 4.05 -13.86
C GLN A 180 -8.94 3.85 -14.57
N GLU A 181 -8.79 4.40 -15.77
CA GLU A 181 -7.49 4.40 -16.46
C GLU A 181 -6.49 5.34 -15.77
N ALA A 182 -5.29 4.82 -15.49
CA ALA A 182 -4.14 5.57 -15.01
C ALA A 182 -3.29 6.03 -16.22
N ARG A 183 -3.64 7.16 -16.81
CA ARG A 183 -3.12 7.60 -18.11
C ARG A 183 -1.62 7.87 -18.14
N GLN A 184 -1.09 8.53 -17.09
CA GLN A 184 0.35 8.82 -17.02
C GLN A 184 1.14 7.52 -16.84
N LEU A 185 0.69 6.65 -15.95
CA LEU A 185 1.29 5.34 -15.71
C LEU A 185 1.19 4.45 -16.95
N SER A 186 0.05 4.46 -17.66
CA SER A 186 -0.14 3.76 -18.93
C SER A 186 0.87 4.22 -19.99
N LYS A 187 1.05 5.53 -20.13
CA LYS A 187 2.05 6.10 -21.04
C LYS A 187 3.48 5.72 -20.65
N GLN A 188 3.80 5.74 -19.36
CA GLN A 188 5.12 5.39 -18.85
C GLN A 188 5.48 3.92 -19.11
N LEU A 189 4.50 3.02 -19.01
CA LEU A 189 4.69 1.57 -19.14
C LEU A 189 4.40 1.03 -20.55
N GLY A 190 4.01 1.87 -21.49
CA GLY A 190 3.64 1.42 -22.84
C GLY A 190 2.46 0.45 -22.87
N SER A 191 1.62 0.43 -21.82
CA SER A 191 0.53 -0.53 -21.61
C SER A 191 -0.66 0.17 -20.98
N THR A 192 -1.88 -0.33 -21.16
CA THR A 192 -3.08 0.27 -20.54
C THR A 192 -3.21 -0.21 -19.10
N ILE A 193 -3.08 0.68 -18.14
CA ILE A 193 -3.22 0.39 -16.72
C ILE A 193 -4.58 0.90 -16.21
N LEU A 194 -5.39 -0.02 -15.70
CA LEU A 194 -6.71 0.24 -15.15
C LEU A 194 -6.69 0.00 -13.64
N LEU A 195 -7.15 0.97 -12.87
CA LEU A 195 -7.24 0.91 -11.41
C LEU A 195 -8.67 0.50 -10.99
N LYS A 196 -8.82 -0.64 -10.33
CA LYS A 196 -10.09 -0.99 -9.67
C LYS A 196 -10.14 -0.34 -8.31
N ARG A 197 -10.95 0.70 -8.16
CA ARG A 197 -10.90 1.70 -7.11
C ARG A 197 -11.66 1.29 -5.83
N GLU A 198 -11.23 0.20 -5.17
CA GLU A 198 -11.81 -0.24 -3.90
C GLU A 198 -11.52 0.70 -2.71
N ASP A 199 -10.58 1.60 -2.87
CA ASP A 199 -10.32 2.73 -1.97
C ASP A 199 -11.49 3.73 -1.88
N LEU A 200 -12.41 3.73 -2.85
CA LEU A 200 -13.61 4.58 -2.87
C LEU A 200 -14.82 3.96 -2.15
N GLN A 201 -14.71 2.78 -1.56
CA GLN A 201 -15.77 2.19 -0.74
C GLN A 201 -16.11 3.07 0.48
N PRO A 202 -17.32 2.97 1.04
CA PRO A 202 -17.76 3.80 2.19
C PRO A 202 -16.82 3.76 3.39
N VAL A 203 -16.12 2.62 3.62
CA VAL A 203 -15.08 2.47 4.66
C VAL A 203 -13.66 2.55 4.06
N ARG A 204 -13.50 3.16 2.89
CA ARG A 204 -12.23 3.36 2.19
C ARG A 204 -11.44 2.07 1.97
N SER A 205 -12.12 0.92 1.87
CA SER A 205 -11.50 -0.37 1.56
C SER A 205 -12.51 -1.43 1.14
N PHE A 206 -12.05 -2.43 0.39
CA PHE A 206 -12.85 -3.57 -0.08
C PHE A 206 -13.44 -4.43 1.04
N LYS A 207 -12.92 -4.35 2.26
CA LYS A 207 -13.30 -5.24 3.39
C LYS A 207 -14.78 -5.23 3.71
N VAL A 208 -15.48 -4.15 3.43
CA VAL A 208 -16.93 -4.03 3.61
C VAL A 208 -17.71 -5.10 2.85
N ARG A 209 -17.27 -5.51 1.67
CA ARG A 209 -17.93 -6.49 0.83
C ARG A 209 -18.05 -7.85 1.52
N GLY A 210 -16.92 -8.42 1.91
CA GLY A 210 -16.89 -9.73 2.56
C GLY A 210 -17.50 -9.72 3.95
N ALA A 211 -17.25 -8.68 4.76
CA ALA A 211 -17.84 -8.53 6.07
C ALA A 211 -19.38 -8.55 5.99
N TYR A 212 -19.95 -7.73 5.13
CA TYR A 212 -21.40 -7.67 4.97
C TYR A 212 -21.96 -8.96 4.36
N ASN A 213 -21.34 -9.52 3.32
CA ASN A 213 -21.82 -10.75 2.70
C ASN A 213 -21.88 -11.91 3.70
N ARG A 214 -20.86 -12.04 4.57
CA ARG A 214 -20.86 -13.03 5.65
C ARG A 214 -21.96 -12.77 6.66
N MET A 215 -22.07 -11.54 7.15
CA MET A 215 -23.00 -11.18 8.21
C MET A 215 -24.47 -11.19 7.75
N SER A 216 -24.74 -10.87 6.49
CA SER A 216 -26.10 -10.92 5.89
C SER A 216 -26.68 -12.34 5.76
N ARG A 217 -25.88 -13.37 6.04
CA ARG A 217 -26.29 -14.80 6.03
C ARG A 217 -26.48 -15.36 7.43
N LEU A 218 -26.33 -14.53 8.46
CA LEU A 218 -26.58 -14.93 9.86
C LEU A 218 -28.07 -15.05 10.08
N THR A 219 -28.44 -16.00 10.94
CA THR A 219 -29.81 -16.14 11.41
C THR A 219 -30.18 -14.97 12.33
N GLN A 220 -31.47 -14.75 12.53
CA GLN A 220 -31.94 -13.71 13.47
C GLN A 220 -31.39 -13.93 14.89
N GLU A 221 -31.36 -15.16 15.37
CA GLU A 221 -30.78 -15.52 16.68
C GLU A 221 -29.29 -15.17 16.77
N GLN A 222 -28.52 -15.44 15.69
CA GLN A 222 -27.09 -15.08 15.63
C GLN A 222 -26.88 -13.55 15.62
N LEU A 223 -27.73 -12.81 14.92
CA LEU A 223 -27.66 -11.34 14.91
C LEU A 223 -28.03 -10.76 16.29
N GLU A 224 -28.97 -11.34 17.00
CA GLU A 224 -29.33 -10.92 18.39
C GLU A 224 -28.19 -11.13 19.38
N LYS A 225 -27.45 -12.23 19.27
CA LYS A 225 -26.23 -12.47 20.06
C LYS A 225 -25.09 -11.53 19.62
N GLY A 226 -25.14 -11.04 18.38
CA GLY A 226 -24.16 -10.14 17.80
C GLY A 226 -22.92 -10.84 17.25
N VAL A 227 -22.00 -10.02 16.76
CA VAL A 227 -20.76 -10.49 16.12
C VAL A 227 -19.54 -10.01 16.85
N ILE A 228 -18.40 -10.65 16.57
CA ILE A 228 -17.09 -10.27 17.10
C ILE A 228 -16.01 -10.49 16.04
N CYS A 229 -15.00 -9.63 16.00
CA CYS A 229 -13.81 -9.86 15.20
C CYS A 229 -12.56 -9.32 15.90
N SER A 230 -11.37 -9.74 15.42
CA SER A 230 -10.10 -9.13 15.78
C SER A 230 -9.55 -8.38 14.59
N SER A 231 -9.44 -7.06 14.68
CA SER A 231 -8.81 -6.21 13.68
C SER A 231 -8.70 -4.77 14.17
N ALA A 232 -7.56 -4.14 13.96
CA ALA A 232 -7.38 -2.70 14.19
C ALA A 232 -7.45 -1.86 12.89
N GLY A 233 -7.89 -2.43 11.76
CA GLY A 233 -7.86 -1.77 10.46
C GLY A 233 -9.16 -1.90 9.66
N ASN A 234 -8.99 -2.11 8.37
CA ASN A 234 -10.07 -2.11 7.37
C ASN A 234 -11.21 -3.10 7.68
N HIS A 235 -10.89 -4.28 8.20
CA HIS A 235 -11.90 -5.29 8.52
C HIS A 235 -12.78 -4.85 9.71
N ALA A 236 -12.20 -4.24 10.73
CA ALA A 236 -12.92 -3.68 11.86
C ALA A 236 -14.01 -2.68 11.43
N GLN A 237 -13.64 -1.74 10.56
CA GLN A 237 -14.59 -0.76 10.00
C GLN A 237 -15.66 -1.43 9.15
N GLY A 238 -15.29 -2.43 8.33
CA GLY A 238 -16.23 -3.21 7.52
C GLY A 238 -17.26 -3.94 8.37
N VAL A 239 -16.83 -4.59 9.47
CA VAL A 239 -17.72 -5.29 10.40
C VAL A 239 -18.62 -4.31 11.16
N ALA A 240 -18.08 -3.19 11.66
CA ALA A 240 -18.84 -2.19 12.38
C ALA A 240 -19.95 -1.57 11.50
N LEU A 241 -19.63 -1.19 10.25
CA LEU A 241 -20.62 -0.68 9.30
C LEU A 241 -21.68 -1.74 8.95
N ALA A 242 -21.26 -2.99 8.74
CA ALA A 242 -22.17 -4.10 8.46
C ALA A 242 -23.13 -4.35 9.65
N ALA A 243 -22.61 -4.35 10.87
CA ALA A 243 -23.39 -4.53 12.09
C ALA A 243 -24.43 -3.40 12.27
N ARG A 244 -24.04 -2.14 12.09
CA ARG A 244 -24.93 -0.99 12.12
C ARG A 244 -26.07 -1.14 11.11
N THR A 245 -25.75 -1.61 9.89
CA THR A 245 -26.74 -1.78 8.81
C THR A 245 -27.72 -2.94 9.09
N LEU A 246 -27.24 -4.01 9.73
CA LEU A 246 -28.03 -5.19 10.08
C LEU A 246 -28.74 -5.06 11.44
N GLY A 247 -28.48 -3.99 12.19
CA GLY A 247 -29.08 -3.77 13.51
C GLY A 247 -28.56 -4.71 14.61
N CYS A 248 -27.34 -5.22 14.49
CA CYS A 248 -26.73 -6.09 15.50
C CYS A 248 -25.53 -5.45 16.21
N SER A 249 -25.16 -5.96 17.38
CA SER A 249 -23.98 -5.50 18.11
C SER A 249 -22.68 -6.10 17.51
N ALA A 250 -21.62 -5.28 17.43
CA ALA A 250 -20.30 -5.73 17.00
C ALA A 250 -19.26 -5.41 18.08
N VAL A 251 -18.52 -6.42 18.54
CA VAL A 251 -17.35 -6.27 19.39
C VAL A 251 -16.11 -6.39 18.53
N ILE A 252 -15.20 -5.43 18.63
CA ILE A 252 -13.98 -5.36 17.85
C ILE A 252 -12.79 -5.40 18.80
N CYS A 253 -12.10 -6.55 18.86
CA CYS A 253 -10.90 -6.72 19.68
C CYS A 253 -9.70 -6.17 18.93
N MET A 254 -8.96 -5.25 19.57
CA MET A 254 -7.76 -4.61 19.02
C MET A 254 -6.60 -4.72 20.01
N PRO A 255 -5.35 -4.80 19.56
CA PRO A 255 -4.20 -4.65 20.43
C PRO A 255 -4.21 -3.32 21.19
N THR A 256 -3.68 -3.30 22.41
CA THR A 256 -3.64 -2.12 23.29
C THR A 256 -2.85 -0.95 22.68
N ASN A 257 -1.88 -1.23 21.81
CA ASN A 257 -1.06 -0.26 21.10
C ASN A 257 -1.68 0.24 19.78
N SER A 258 -2.98 -0.02 19.55
CA SER A 258 -3.66 0.43 18.31
C SER A 258 -3.78 1.95 18.27
N PRO A 259 -3.51 2.61 17.12
CA PRO A 259 -3.62 4.06 16.97
C PRO A 259 -5.04 4.56 17.28
N GLN A 260 -5.13 5.69 17.99
CA GLN A 260 -6.41 6.27 18.42
C GLN A 260 -7.37 6.54 17.25
N ILE A 261 -6.84 7.03 16.12
CA ILE A 261 -7.63 7.30 14.91
C ILE A 261 -8.36 6.05 14.38
N LYS A 262 -7.76 4.86 14.51
CA LYS A 262 -8.39 3.59 14.10
C LYS A 262 -9.48 3.15 15.09
N ILE A 263 -9.27 3.41 16.37
CA ILE A 263 -10.25 3.14 17.44
C ILE A 263 -11.49 4.02 17.24
N ASP A 264 -11.28 5.30 17.01
CA ASP A 264 -12.36 6.27 16.86
C ASP A 264 -13.16 6.01 15.58
N ALA A 265 -12.51 5.69 14.46
CA ALA A 265 -13.20 5.32 13.23
C ALA A 265 -14.17 4.12 13.40
N VAL A 266 -13.83 3.14 14.24
CA VAL A 266 -14.72 2.00 14.51
C VAL A 266 -15.86 2.41 15.45
N ARG A 267 -15.59 3.23 16.46
CA ARG A 267 -16.62 3.76 17.38
C ARG A 267 -17.65 4.62 16.66
N GLU A 268 -17.21 5.49 15.74
CA GLU A 268 -18.10 6.31 14.89
C GLU A 268 -19.02 5.46 14.02
N LEU A 269 -18.56 4.28 13.61
CA LEU A 269 -19.37 3.30 12.87
C LEU A 269 -20.32 2.49 13.78
N GLY A 270 -20.28 2.69 15.09
CA GLY A 270 -21.14 2.02 16.09
C GLY A 270 -20.57 0.70 16.64
N GLY A 271 -19.30 0.38 16.37
CA GLY A 271 -18.63 -0.80 16.93
C GLY A 271 -18.18 -0.57 18.37
N THR A 272 -18.29 -1.60 19.22
CA THR A 272 -17.71 -1.61 20.57
C THR A 272 -16.26 -2.07 20.49
N VAL A 273 -15.32 -1.18 20.81
CA VAL A 273 -13.88 -1.51 20.77
C VAL A 273 -13.43 -2.02 22.13
N GLU A 274 -12.78 -3.17 22.14
CA GLU A 274 -12.11 -3.78 23.28
C GLU A 274 -10.60 -3.85 23.00
N LEU A 275 -9.81 -3.20 23.86
CA LEU A 275 -8.36 -3.21 23.78
C LEU A 275 -7.82 -4.36 24.62
N VAL A 276 -7.15 -5.33 23.98
CA VAL A 276 -6.67 -6.54 24.64
C VAL A 276 -5.42 -7.11 23.97
N GLY A 277 -4.44 -7.49 24.79
CA GLY A 277 -3.15 -7.99 24.33
C GLY A 277 -2.27 -6.93 23.66
N GLU A 278 -1.03 -7.27 23.40
CA GLU A 278 -0.06 -6.38 22.74
C GLU A 278 0.08 -6.70 21.25
N SER A 279 -0.42 -7.86 20.80
CA SER A 279 -0.32 -8.34 19.42
C SER A 279 -1.68 -8.66 18.81
N PHE A 280 -1.74 -8.64 17.48
CA PHE A 280 -2.93 -9.09 16.73
C PHE A 280 -3.32 -10.52 17.09
N PHE A 281 -2.33 -11.40 17.33
CA PHE A 281 -2.59 -12.80 17.66
C PHE A 281 -3.29 -12.94 19.01
N GLU A 282 -2.84 -12.23 20.04
CA GLU A 282 -3.48 -12.24 21.37
C GLU A 282 -4.90 -11.70 21.32
N ALA A 283 -5.11 -10.57 20.62
CA ALA A 283 -6.43 -10.03 20.38
C ALA A 283 -7.34 -11.02 19.63
N GLN A 284 -6.80 -11.80 18.71
CA GLN A 284 -7.56 -12.82 17.97
C GLN A 284 -7.94 -14.01 18.85
N VAL A 285 -7.01 -14.51 19.67
CA VAL A 285 -7.27 -15.61 20.62
C VAL A 285 -8.36 -15.19 21.60
N HIS A 286 -8.25 -13.98 22.15
CA HIS A 286 -9.28 -13.42 23.04
C HIS A 286 -10.64 -13.31 22.35
N ALA A 287 -10.68 -12.75 21.13
CA ALA A 287 -11.93 -12.61 20.38
C ALA A 287 -12.59 -13.97 20.10
N GLN A 288 -11.83 -15.01 19.79
CA GLN A 288 -12.35 -16.35 19.57
C GLN A 288 -12.86 -17.01 20.84
N ALA A 289 -12.14 -16.86 21.96
CA ALA A 289 -12.57 -17.37 23.27
C ALA A 289 -13.88 -16.69 23.71
N ARG A 290 -13.97 -15.36 23.54
CA ARG A 290 -15.16 -14.57 23.86
C ARG A 290 -16.33 -14.91 22.95
N ALA A 291 -16.08 -15.14 21.65
CA ALA A 291 -17.09 -15.61 20.70
C ALA A 291 -17.77 -16.90 21.19
N ALA A 292 -16.95 -17.88 21.63
CA ALA A 292 -17.45 -19.15 22.14
C ALA A 292 -18.22 -19.00 23.46
N ALA A 293 -17.75 -18.16 24.37
CA ALA A 293 -18.37 -17.94 25.68
C ALA A 293 -19.72 -17.21 25.56
N GLU A 294 -19.84 -16.20 24.69
CA GLU A 294 -21.04 -15.38 24.54
C GLU A 294 -21.97 -15.89 23.41
N GLY A 295 -21.57 -16.90 22.67
CA GLY A 295 -22.31 -17.39 21.50
C GLY A 295 -22.36 -16.39 20.34
N ARG A 296 -21.43 -15.43 20.29
CA ARG A 296 -21.27 -14.49 19.19
C ARG A 296 -20.65 -15.16 17.97
N VAL A 297 -20.99 -14.67 16.78
CA VAL A 297 -20.36 -15.16 15.56
C VAL A 297 -19.05 -14.42 15.31
N PHE A 298 -17.93 -15.17 15.24
CA PHE A 298 -16.65 -14.62 14.84
C PHE A 298 -16.63 -14.35 13.33
N ILE A 299 -16.33 -13.11 12.93
CA ILE A 299 -16.27 -12.69 11.51
C ILE A 299 -14.81 -12.66 11.07
N SER A 300 -14.42 -13.65 10.27
CA SER A 300 -13.06 -13.74 9.73
C SER A 300 -12.81 -12.70 8.65
N ALA A 301 -11.60 -12.12 8.66
CA ALA A 301 -11.20 -11.09 7.70
C ALA A 301 -10.91 -11.64 6.29
N TYR A 302 -10.64 -12.94 6.15
CA TYR A 302 -10.24 -13.56 4.88
C TYR A 302 -10.55 -15.06 4.78
N ASP A 303 -10.47 -15.82 5.89
CA ASP A 303 -10.63 -17.28 5.89
C ASP A 303 -12.06 -17.68 6.26
N ASP A 304 -13.01 -17.32 5.42
CA ASP A 304 -14.42 -17.69 5.48
C ASP A 304 -15.00 -17.70 4.07
N PRO A 305 -15.67 -18.78 3.63
CA PRO A 305 -16.15 -18.92 2.26
C PRO A 305 -17.12 -17.82 1.80
N PHE A 306 -17.95 -17.31 2.70
CA PHE A 306 -18.87 -16.23 2.35
C PHE A 306 -18.19 -14.86 2.35
N THR A 307 -17.16 -14.67 3.18
CA THR A 307 -16.27 -13.50 3.09
C THR A 307 -15.55 -13.50 1.73
N ILE A 308 -14.97 -14.65 1.33
CA ILE A 308 -14.31 -14.84 0.02
C ILE A 308 -15.29 -14.52 -1.12
N ALA A 309 -16.50 -15.09 -1.08
CA ALA A 309 -17.52 -14.82 -2.11
C ALA A 309 -17.92 -13.35 -2.18
N GLY A 310 -18.01 -12.65 -1.05
CA GLY A 310 -18.23 -11.20 -1.02
C GLY A 310 -17.13 -10.41 -1.73
N GLN A 311 -15.85 -10.80 -1.52
CA GLN A 311 -14.71 -10.18 -2.19
C GLN A 311 -14.68 -10.49 -3.69
N GLY A 312 -15.16 -11.66 -4.10
CA GLY A 312 -15.24 -12.06 -5.50
C GLY A 312 -16.11 -11.14 -6.37
N THR A 313 -17.02 -10.37 -5.77
CA THR A 313 -17.81 -9.36 -6.49
C THR A 313 -16.94 -8.30 -7.17
N ILE A 314 -15.72 -8.06 -6.69
CA ILE A 314 -14.74 -7.18 -7.34
C ILE A 314 -14.38 -7.71 -8.73
N GLY A 315 -14.08 -9.00 -8.83
CA GLY A 315 -13.77 -9.64 -10.12
C GLY A 315 -14.97 -9.63 -11.07
N LEU A 316 -16.19 -9.84 -10.54
CA LEU A 316 -17.41 -9.72 -11.33
C LEU A 316 -17.61 -8.32 -11.90
N GLU A 317 -17.36 -7.28 -11.08
CA GLU A 317 -17.43 -5.87 -11.54
C GLU A 317 -16.36 -5.57 -12.60
N ILE A 318 -15.12 -6.04 -12.42
CA ILE A 318 -14.05 -5.87 -13.41
C ILE A 318 -14.50 -6.45 -14.76
N LEU A 319 -14.98 -7.70 -14.77
CA LEU A 319 -15.42 -8.36 -16.00
C LEU A 319 -16.64 -7.69 -16.67
N ARG A 320 -17.43 -6.93 -15.93
CA ARG A 320 -18.58 -6.17 -16.46
C ARG A 320 -18.20 -4.78 -16.96
N GLN A 321 -17.11 -4.22 -16.46
CA GLN A 321 -16.65 -2.84 -16.74
C GLN A 321 -15.62 -2.76 -17.86
N VAL A 322 -15.11 -3.88 -18.32
CA VAL A 322 -14.18 -3.97 -19.47
C VAL A 322 -14.81 -4.78 -20.59
N ASP A 323 -14.30 -4.58 -21.80
CA ASP A 323 -14.48 -5.56 -22.84
C ASP A 323 -13.65 -6.80 -22.43
N MET A 324 -14.33 -7.92 -22.18
CA MET A 324 -13.73 -9.06 -21.49
C MET A 324 -12.57 -9.73 -22.26
N ASP A 325 -12.48 -9.49 -23.59
CA ASP A 325 -11.44 -10.07 -24.43
C ASP A 325 -10.16 -9.20 -24.47
N ASP A 326 -10.22 -8.01 -23.86
CA ASP A 326 -9.12 -7.04 -23.89
C ASP A 326 -8.21 -7.04 -22.65
N VAL A 327 -8.49 -7.83 -21.61
CA VAL A 327 -7.68 -7.84 -20.37
C VAL A 327 -6.70 -9.00 -20.39
N ASP A 328 -5.40 -8.68 -20.28
CA ASP A 328 -4.33 -9.68 -20.17
C ASP A 328 -4.13 -10.14 -18.72
N PHE A 329 -4.06 -9.17 -17.77
CA PHE A 329 -3.64 -9.42 -16.39
C PHE A 329 -4.52 -8.70 -15.37
N ILE A 330 -4.78 -9.36 -14.24
CA ILE A 330 -5.37 -8.75 -13.05
C ILE A 330 -4.40 -8.94 -11.88
N PHE A 331 -3.87 -7.85 -11.35
CA PHE A 331 -2.99 -7.83 -10.17
C PHE A 331 -3.79 -7.55 -8.90
N VAL A 332 -3.59 -8.40 -7.88
CA VAL A 332 -4.35 -8.33 -6.63
C VAL A 332 -3.40 -8.46 -5.44
N PRO A 333 -3.46 -7.54 -4.45
CA PRO A 333 -2.61 -7.65 -3.27
C PRO A 333 -3.04 -8.82 -2.39
N ILE A 334 -2.06 -9.54 -1.86
CA ILE A 334 -2.28 -10.69 -0.97
C ILE A 334 -1.84 -10.36 0.45
N GLY A 335 -2.74 -10.57 1.41
CA GLY A 335 -2.42 -10.80 2.81
C GLY A 335 -2.87 -12.22 3.16
N GLY A 336 -4.02 -12.36 3.82
CA GLY A 336 -4.60 -13.69 4.10
C GLY A 336 -5.18 -14.43 2.89
N GLY A 337 -5.25 -13.81 1.71
CA GLY A 337 -5.63 -14.41 0.44
C GLY A 337 -7.12 -14.35 0.07
N GLY A 338 -8.01 -13.87 0.97
CA GLY A 338 -9.45 -13.94 0.72
C GLY A 338 -9.96 -13.12 -0.47
N MET A 339 -9.34 -11.97 -0.77
CA MET A 339 -9.73 -11.13 -1.91
C MET A 339 -9.34 -11.78 -3.23
N ILE A 340 -8.09 -12.15 -3.38
CA ILE A 340 -7.59 -12.74 -4.62
C ILE A 340 -8.26 -14.10 -4.90
N ALA A 341 -8.50 -14.91 -3.87
CA ALA A 341 -9.22 -16.16 -4.00
C ALA A 341 -10.64 -15.96 -4.57
N GLY A 342 -11.36 -14.94 -4.08
CA GLY A 342 -12.68 -14.59 -4.59
C GLY A 342 -12.65 -14.06 -6.02
N ILE A 343 -11.70 -13.15 -6.34
CA ILE A 343 -11.53 -12.62 -7.69
C ILE A 343 -11.15 -13.74 -8.67
N ALA A 344 -10.17 -14.57 -8.31
CA ALA A 344 -9.74 -15.68 -9.15
C ALA A 344 -10.88 -16.69 -9.41
N ALA A 345 -11.70 -16.98 -8.39
CA ALA A 345 -12.83 -17.89 -8.54
C ALA A 345 -13.81 -17.44 -9.63
N VAL A 346 -14.18 -16.15 -9.70
CA VAL A 346 -15.08 -15.66 -10.74
C VAL A 346 -14.38 -15.47 -12.08
N VAL A 347 -13.16 -14.96 -12.08
CA VAL A 347 -12.41 -14.69 -13.32
C VAL A 347 -12.10 -16.02 -14.04
N LYS A 348 -11.57 -17.00 -13.35
CA LYS A 348 -11.23 -18.30 -13.95
C LYS A 348 -12.45 -19.13 -14.35
N SER A 349 -13.60 -18.92 -13.71
CA SER A 349 -14.85 -19.55 -14.13
C SER A 349 -15.42 -18.94 -15.42
N LEU A 350 -15.25 -17.65 -15.65
CA LEU A 350 -15.87 -16.95 -16.78
C LEU A 350 -14.90 -16.66 -17.93
N LYS A 351 -13.65 -16.33 -17.62
CA LYS A 351 -12.59 -15.94 -18.57
C LYS A 351 -11.23 -16.51 -18.11
N PRO A 352 -11.02 -17.83 -18.24
CA PRO A 352 -9.82 -18.51 -17.73
C PRO A 352 -8.52 -18.04 -18.40
N GLN A 353 -8.61 -17.42 -19.57
CA GLN A 353 -7.45 -16.85 -20.28
C GLN A 353 -6.86 -15.61 -19.59
N ILE A 354 -7.64 -14.86 -18.80
CA ILE A 354 -7.12 -13.71 -18.05
C ILE A 354 -6.21 -14.24 -16.94
N GLN A 355 -4.98 -13.73 -16.90
CA GLN A 355 -4.04 -14.11 -15.85
C GLN A 355 -4.32 -13.34 -14.56
N VAL A 356 -4.49 -14.06 -13.45
CA VAL A 356 -4.68 -13.49 -12.11
C VAL A 356 -3.39 -13.67 -11.32
N ILE A 357 -2.69 -12.55 -11.06
CA ILE A 357 -1.39 -12.53 -10.43
C ILE A 357 -1.51 -11.90 -9.03
N GLY A 358 -1.03 -12.64 -8.04
CA GLY A 358 -0.92 -12.14 -6.67
C GLY A 358 0.29 -11.24 -6.49
N VAL A 359 0.18 -10.27 -5.59
CA VAL A 359 1.32 -9.43 -5.22
C VAL A 359 1.46 -9.40 -3.70
N GLU A 360 2.66 -9.67 -3.20
CA GLU A 360 3.01 -9.56 -1.78
C GLU A 360 4.24 -8.67 -1.57
N PRO A 361 4.33 -7.98 -0.42
CA PRO A 361 5.59 -7.36 0.00
C PRO A 361 6.65 -8.41 0.30
N THR A 362 7.92 -8.12 0.00
CA THR A 362 9.04 -9.02 0.30
C THR A 362 9.12 -9.39 1.79
N GLY A 363 8.82 -8.45 2.68
CA GLY A 363 8.79 -8.66 4.13
C GLY A 363 7.51 -9.31 4.69
N ALA A 364 6.52 -9.65 3.83
CA ALA A 364 5.25 -10.28 4.23
C ALA A 364 4.75 -11.23 3.14
N ASN A 365 5.55 -12.23 2.79
CA ASN A 365 5.44 -13.12 1.63
C ASN A 365 4.91 -14.52 1.97
N ALA A 366 4.03 -14.63 2.95
CA ALA A 366 3.53 -15.90 3.48
C ALA A 366 2.84 -16.77 2.43
N MET A 367 2.00 -16.19 1.58
CA MET A 367 1.29 -16.92 0.54
C MET A 367 2.24 -17.35 -0.58
N ALA A 368 3.17 -16.50 -1.01
CA ALA A 368 4.16 -16.83 -2.03
C ALA A 368 5.01 -18.04 -1.60
N GLN A 369 5.57 -18.00 -0.38
CA GLN A 369 6.32 -19.13 0.16
C GLN A 369 5.46 -20.40 0.28
N SER A 370 4.19 -20.25 0.71
CA SER A 370 3.27 -21.36 0.81
C SER A 370 2.97 -22.00 -0.55
N LEU A 371 2.74 -21.19 -1.58
CA LEU A 371 2.44 -21.66 -2.93
C LEU A 371 3.64 -22.32 -3.61
N VAL A 372 4.83 -21.77 -3.42
CA VAL A 372 6.07 -22.35 -3.95
C VAL A 372 6.39 -23.70 -3.28
N ARG A 373 6.15 -23.81 -1.97
CA ARG A 373 6.40 -25.05 -1.20
C ARG A 373 5.27 -26.08 -1.37
N GLY A 374 4.05 -25.62 -1.72
CA GLY A 374 2.86 -26.48 -1.82
C GLY A 374 2.15 -26.75 -0.50
N GLU A 375 2.60 -26.13 0.60
CA GLU A 375 2.02 -26.21 1.95
C GLU A 375 1.99 -24.84 2.63
N ARG A 376 1.04 -24.63 3.54
CA ARG A 376 0.96 -23.35 4.27
C ARG A 376 2.10 -23.20 5.27
N VAL A 377 2.81 -22.08 5.19
CA VAL A 377 3.88 -21.71 6.12
C VAL A 377 3.46 -20.56 7.04
N THR A 378 4.07 -20.51 8.21
CA THR A 378 3.93 -19.38 9.15
C THR A 378 5.21 -18.57 9.16
N LEU A 379 5.12 -17.26 8.87
CA LEU A 379 6.27 -16.37 9.01
C LEU A 379 6.59 -16.12 10.49
N SER A 380 7.85 -16.24 10.86
CA SER A 380 8.35 -15.92 12.21
C SER A 380 8.10 -14.44 12.54
N LYS A 381 8.39 -13.57 11.57
CA LYS A 381 8.20 -12.11 11.63
C LYS A 381 7.61 -11.60 10.32
N VAL A 382 6.87 -10.51 10.36
CA VAL A 382 6.37 -9.79 9.17
C VAL A 382 6.76 -8.33 9.27
N ASP A 383 7.07 -7.74 8.12
CA ASP A 383 7.18 -6.29 8.01
C ASP A 383 5.77 -5.66 8.00
N ALA A 384 5.56 -4.70 8.87
CA ALA A 384 4.28 -4.02 9.06
C ALA A 384 4.15 -2.73 8.20
N PHE A 385 5.04 -2.47 7.25
CA PHE A 385 4.94 -1.31 6.37
C PHE A 385 3.60 -1.31 5.61
N ALA A 386 3.23 -2.42 5.01
CA ALA A 386 1.92 -2.60 4.39
C ALA A 386 0.99 -3.41 5.32
N ASP A 387 0.58 -2.82 6.45
CA ASP A 387 -0.11 -3.50 7.56
C ASP A 387 -1.39 -4.24 7.15
N GLY A 388 -2.13 -3.74 6.15
CA GLY A 388 -3.33 -4.40 5.61
C GLY A 388 -3.06 -5.77 4.95
N VAL A 389 -1.81 -6.08 4.57
CA VAL A 389 -1.38 -7.35 3.98
C VAL A 389 -0.32 -8.07 4.81
N ALA A 390 0.11 -7.53 5.95
CA ALA A 390 1.13 -8.12 6.83
C ALA A 390 0.58 -9.31 7.63
N ILE A 391 0.41 -10.45 6.99
CA ILE A 391 -0.19 -11.67 7.55
C ILE A 391 0.86 -12.76 7.69
N LYS A 392 0.97 -13.35 8.89
CA LYS A 392 1.93 -14.43 9.17
C LYS A 392 1.56 -15.76 8.57
N LEU A 393 0.26 -16.07 8.49
CA LEU A 393 -0.26 -17.36 8.04
C LEU A 393 -1.44 -17.13 7.08
N PRO A 394 -1.35 -17.59 5.82
CA PRO A 394 -2.46 -17.51 4.87
C PRO A 394 -3.68 -18.32 5.35
N GLY A 395 -4.88 -17.91 4.94
CA GLY A 395 -6.09 -18.66 5.21
C GLY A 395 -6.05 -20.05 4.55
N ALA A 396 -6.67 -21.04 5.18
CA ALA A 396 -6.69 -22.41 4.64
C ALA A 396 -7.49 -22.50 3.33
N GLU A 397 -8.69 -21.94 3.31
CA GLU A 397 -9.51 -21.92 2.09
C GLU A 397 -8.95 -20.96 1.02
N PRO A 398 -8.48 -19.73 1.34
CA PRO A 398 -7.74 -18.92 0.40
C PRO A 398 -6.53 -19.61 -0.23
N PHE A 399 -5.70 -20.30 0.56
CA PHE A 399 -4.53 -21.02 0.06
C PHE A 399 -4.95 -22.13 -0.94
N ARG A 400 -5.99 -22.92 -0.62
CA ARG A 400 -6.52 -23.94 -1.53
C ARG A 400 -6.92 -23.33 -2.87
N LEU A 401 -7.73 -22.26 -2.84
CA LEU A 401 -8.20 -21.57 -4.04
C LEU A 401 -7.05 -20.92 -4.82
N CYS A 402 -6.12 -20.26 -4.14
CA CYS A 402 -4.96 -19.64 -4.78
C CYS A 402 -4.09 -20.66 -5.49
N ARG A 403 -3.86 -21.84 -4.87
CA ARG A 403 -3.08 -22.92 -5.49
C ARG A 403 -3.74 -23.50 -6.73
N GLU A 404 -5.07 -23.53 -6.76
CA GLU A 404 -5.85 -24.09 -7.88
C GLU A 404 -6.06 -23.07 -9.03
N LEU A 405 -6.13 -21.78 -8.72
CA LEU A 405 -6.68 -20.76 -9.63
C LEU A 405 -5.71 -19.66 -10.05
N LEU A 406 -4.62 -19.41 -9.30
CA LEU A 406 -3.70 -18.35 -9.66
C LEU A 406 -2.72 -18.77 -10.74
N ASP A 407 -2.28 -17.80 -11.53
CA ASP A 407 -1.21 -17.99 -12.52
C ASP A 407 0.18 -17.78 -11.90
N GLY A 408 0.27 -17.11 -10.77
CA GLY A 408 1.49 -16.92 -10.01
C GLY A 408 1.40 -15.78 -8.99
N VAL A 409 2.51 -15.55 -8.32
CA VAL A 409 2.68 -14.44 -7.36
C VAL A 409 3.97 -13.70 -7.68
N THR A 410 3.99 -12.39 -7.48
CA THR A 410 5.20 -11.56 -7.58
C THR A 410 5.43 -10.80 -6.27
N LEU A 411 6.70 -10.49 -5.98
CA LEU A 411 7.10 -9.74 -4.78
C LEU A 411 7.49 -8.31 -5.14
N VAL A 412 7.25 -7.40 -4.20
CA VAL A 412 7.64 -5.99 -4.30
C VAL A 412 8.21 -5.51 -2.97
N ASP A 413 9.17 -4.60 -3.00
CA ASP A 413 9.73 -3.96 -1.82
C ASP A 413 8.94 -2.71 -1.39
N ASN A 414 9.28 -2.15 -0.23
CA ASN A 414 8.61 -0.99 0.33
C ASN A 414 8.82 0.28 -0.50
N SER A 415 9.93 0.39 -1.22
CA SER A 415 10.23 1.50 -2.12
C SER A 415 9.31 1.47 -3.36
N ALA A 416 9.14 0.29 -3.97
CA ALA A 416 8.21 0.10 -5.09
C ALA A 416 6.77 0.40 -4.67
N ILE A 417 6.35 -0.02 -3.46
CA ILE A 417 5.02 0.28 -2.90
C ILE A 417 4.85 1.79 -2.69
N SER A 418 5.85 2.47 -2.10
CA SER A 418 5.82 3.92 -1.88
C SER A 418 5.78 4.69 -3.19
N THR A 419 6.54 4.26 -4.19
CA THR A 419 6.50 4.81 -5.55
C THR A 419 5.10 4.65 -6.18
N ALA A 420 4.46 3.49 -5.99
CA ALA A 420 3.10 3.26 -6.49
C ALA A 420 2.06 4.16 -5.80
N ILE A 421 2.22 4.47 -4.51
CA ILE A 421 1.37 5.46 -3.81
C ILE A 421 1.49 6.83 -4.49
N LYS A 422 2.71 7.28 -4.79
CA LYS A 422 2.97 8.55 -5.51
C LYS A 422 2.37 8.53 -6.91
N ASP A 423 2.56 7.44 -7.67
CA ASP A 423 2.03 7.30 -9.02
C ASP A 423 0.50 7.41 -9.00
N VAL A 424 -0.18 6.68 -8.12
CA VAL A 424 -1.65 6.76 -7.98
C VAL A 424 -2.11 8.14 -7.50
N PHE A 425 -1.38 8.79 -6.59
CA PHE A 425 -1.69 10.16 -6.20
C PHE A 425 -1.59 11.13 -7.38
N ASN A 426 -0.60 11.00 -8.23
CA ASN A 426 -0.46 11.82 -9.44
C ASN A 426 -1.60 11.62 -10.42
N GLU A 427 -2.13 10.39 -10.54
CA GLU A 427 -3.26 10.06 -11.41
C GLU A 427 -4.61 10.52 -10.86
N THR A 428 -4.84 10.33 -9.57
CA THR A 428 -6.19 10.36 -9.00
C THR A 428 -6.39 11.40 -7.91
N ARG A 429 -5.32 11.98 -7.39
CA ARG A 429 -5.27 12.84 -6.18
C ARG A 429 -5.76 12.13 -4.92
N THR A 430 -5.76 10.80 -4.92
CA THR A 430 -6.07 9.97 -3.75
C THR A 430 -4.80 9.38 -3.18
N ILE A 431 -4.63 9.43 -1.86
CA ILE A 431 -3.53 8.79 -1.16
C ILE A 431 -3.98 7.40 -0.75
N LEU A 432 -3.38 6.37 -1.34
CA LEU A 432 -3.61 4.98 -0.95
C LEU A 432 -2.83 4.65 0.33
N GLU A 433 -3.37 3.75 1.15
CA GLU A 433 -2.55 3.07 2.17
C GLU A 433 -1.51 2.15 1.50
N PRO A 434 -0.37 1.82 2.15
CA PRO A 434 0.64 0.97 1.54
C PRO A 434 0.07 -0.35 1.01
N ALA A 435 -0.81 -1.03 1.76
CA ALA A 435 -1.49 -2.24 1.30
C ALA A 435 -2.35 -2.02 0.04
N GLY A 436 -2.91 -0.81 -0.11
CA GLY A 436 -3.73 -0.42 -1.26
C GLY A 436 -2.94 -0.26 -2.56
N ALA A 437 -1.65 0.04 -2.46
CA ALA A 437 -0.77 0.29 -3.60
C ALA A 437 0.02 -0.94 -4.06
N VAL A 438 0.05 -2.03 -3.29
CA VAL A 438 0.84 -3.25 -3.56
C VAL A 438 0.58 -3.80 -4.97
N ALA A 439 -0.69 -3.88 -5.41
CA ALA A 439 -1.02 -4.41 -6.74
C ALA A 439 -0.48 -3.53 -7.87
N VAL A 440 -0.50 -2.20 -7.70
CA VAL A 440 0.04 -1.25 -8.68
C VAL A 440 1.56 -1.39 -8.76
N ALA A 441 2.24 -1.52 -7.61
CA ALA A 441 3.67 -1.79 -7.55
C ALA A 441 4.02 -3.09 -8.29
N GLY A 442 3.26 -4.18 -8.03
CA GLY A 442 3.45 -5.46 -8.68
C GLY A 442 3.23 -5.42 -10.19
N ALA A 443 2.17 -4.75 -10.65
CA ALA A 443 1.90 -4.59 -12.07
C ALA A 443 3.04 -3.85 -12.80
N LYS A 444 3.52 -2.74 -12.20
CA LYS A 444 4.64 -1.96 -12.71
C LYS A 444 5.92 -2.79 -12.78
N ALA A 445 6.29 -3.42 -11.68
CA ALA A 445 7.50 -4.25 -11.60
C ALA A 445 7.46 -5.43 -12.56
N PHE A 446 6.32 -6.11 -12.69
CA PHE A 446 6.12 -7.23 -13.60
C PHE A 446 6.29 -6.83 -15.07
N LEU A 447 5.61 -5.77 -15.51
CA LEU A 447 5.73 -5.28 -16.89
C LEU A 447 7.17 -4.88 -17.21
N GLN A 448 7.86 -4.21 -16.29
CA GLN A 448 9.26 -3.82 -16.45
C GLN A 448 10.21 -5.02 -16.47
N TYR A 449 10.02 -5.99 -15.58
CA TYR A 449 10.87 -7.18 -15.49
C TYR A 449 10.85 -8.02 -16.78
N TYR A 450 9.64 -8.17 -17.37
CA TYR A 450 9.46 -8.95 -18.60
C TYR A 450 9.53 -8.10 -19.89
N GLY A 451 9.71 -6.78 -19.79
CA GLY A 451 9.72 -5.87 -20.95
C GLY A 451 8.43 -5.92 -21.77
N LEU A 452 7.27 -6.01 -21.09
CA LEU A 452 5.97 -6.15 -21.75
C LEU A 452 5.37 -4.79 -22.07
N GLU A 453 4.99 -4.58 -23.33
CA GLU A 453 4.26 -3.41 -23.81
C GLU A 453 2.96 -3.82 -24.53
N GLY A 454 2.06 -2.88 -24.71
CA GLY A 454 0.78 -3.10 -25.40
C GLY A 454 -0.21 -3.96 -24.62
N LYS A 455 0.03 -4.19 -23.32
CA LYS A 455 -0.82 -5.01 -22.46
C LYS A 455 -1.94 -4.20 -21.81
N ARG A 456 -3.05 -4.87 -21.51
CA ARG A 456 -4.14 -4.28 -20.73
C ARG A 456 -4.21 -4.94 -19.35
N VAL A 457 -3.92 -4.15 -18.34
CA VAL A 457 -3.66 -4.60 -16.97
C VAL A 457 -4.62 -3.93 -16.00
N VAL A 458 -5.26 -4.74 -15.15
CA VAL A 458 -6.07 -4.25 -14.05
C VAL A 458 -5.26 -4.41 -12.75
N ALA A 459 -5.13 -3.34 -11.96
CA ALA A 459 -4.57 -3.38 -10.62
C ALA A 459 -5.63 -2.97 -9.58
N VAL A 460 -5.82 -3.77 -8.54
CA VAL A 460 -6.81 -3.48 -7.49
C VAL A 460 -6.22 -2.55 -6.45
N THR A 461 -6.70 -1.29 -6.37
CA THR A 461 -6.38 -0.34 -5.31
C THR A 461 -7.25 -0.62 -4.08
N SER A 462 -6.74 -1.45 -3.16
CA SER A 462 -7.56 -2.16 -2.18
C SER A 462 -8.04 -1.32 -0.99
N GLY A 463 -7.40 -0.17 -0.71
CA GLY A 463 -7.79 0.71 0.40
C GLY A 463 -6.98 2.00 0.51
N ALA A 464 -7.52 2.95 1.31
CA ALA A 464 -6.94 4.27 1.56
C ALA A 464 -7.02 4.70 3.05
N ASN A 465 -7.09 3.75 3.99
CA ASN A 465 -7.15 4.04 5.43
C ASN A 465 -5.76 4.30 6.02
N MET A 466 -5.02 5.24 5.41
CA MET A 466 -3.68 5.60 5.87
C MET A 466 -3.74 6.58 7.05
N ASN A 467 -2.87 6.37 8.05
CA ASN A 467 -2.58 7.40 9.03
C ASN A 467 -1.66 8.47 8.40
N PHE A 468 -2.00 9.73 8.60
CA PHE A 468 -1.26 10.87 8.04
C PHE A 468 0.23 10.87 8.43
N ASP A 469 0.55 10.46 9.67
CA ASP A 469 1.94 10.38 10.17
C ASP A 469 2.82 9.45 9.32
N ARG A 470 2.22 8.45 8.64
CA ARG A 470 2.93 7.54 7.73
C ARG A 470 3.31 8.17 6.40
N LEU A 471 2.71 9.30 6.02
CA LEU A 471 3.06 9.98 4.76
C LEU A 471 4.52 10.41 4.74
N ARG A 472 5.06 10.78 5.90
CA ARG A 472 6.48 11.11 6.01
C ARG A 472 7.36 9.94 5.58
N LEU A 473 7.12 8.75 6.15
CA LEU A 473 7.88 7.53 5.81
C LEU A 473 7.70 7.16 4.33
N VAL A 474 6.47 7.26 3.80
CA VAL A 474 6.22 7.01 2.37
C VAL A 474 6.99 7.99 1.50
N SER A 475 7.02 9.29 1.83
CA SER A 475 7.76 10.31 1.10
C SER A 475 9.27 10.03 1.12
N GLU A 476 9.81 9.67 2.29
CA GLU A 476 11.23 9.32 2.44
C GLU A 476 11.62 8.11 1.58
N LEU A 477 10.78 7.06 1.53
CA LEU A 477 11.01 5.87 0.71
C LEU A 477 10.82 6.12 -0.79
N VAL A 478 9.95 7.05 -1.18
CA VAL A 478 9.76 7.43 -2.59
C VAL A 478 11.00 8.14 -3.13
N ASP A 479 11.59 9.02 -2.34
CA ASP A 479 12.80 9.74 -2.72
C ASP A 479 13.97 8.78 -2.97
N VAL A 480 14.01 7.68 -2.22
CA VAL A 480 15.01 6.59 -2.36
C VAL A 480 14.85 5.77 -3.64
N GLY A 481 13.62 5.50 -4.07
CA GLY A 481 13.35 4.51 -5.14
C GLY A 481 13.18 5.08 -6.54
N SER A 482 12.92 6.37 -6.72
CA SER A 482 12.36 6.84 -7.99
C SER A 482 13.24 7.75 -8.84
N ALA A 483 14.25 8.39 -8.31
CA ALA A 483 15.12 9.29 -9.06
C ALA A 483 16.26 9.89 -8.23
N GLU A 484 16.59 9.34 -7.07
CA GLU A 484 17.68 9.83 -6.22
C GLU A 484 18.71 8.74 -5.99
N VAL A 485 19.96 9.08 -6.21
CA VAL A 485 21.13 8.30 -5.79
C VAL A 485 21.76 9.00 -4.61
N MET A 486 21.95 8.29 -3.51
CA MET A 486 22.62 8.82 -2.32
C MET A 486 24.08 8.38 -2.29
N LEU A 487 24.98 9.35 -2.24
CA LEU A 487 26.42 9.10 -2.11
C LEU A 487 26.92 9.58 -0.75
N ALA A 488 27.72 8.73 -0.11
CA ALA A 488 28.60 9.15 0.96
C ALA A 488 29.96 9.49 0.32
N ALA A 489 30.37 10.76 0.42
CA ALA A 489 31.60 11.24 -0.19
C ALA A 489 32.58 11.80 0.85
N SER A 490 33.87 11.75 0.50
CA SER A 490 34.96 12.41 1.22
C SER A 490 35.70 13.29 0.24
N VAL A 491 35.97 14.53 0.62
CA VAL A 491 36.69 15.52 -0.20
C VAL A 491 37.89 16.06 0.56
N PRO A 492 38.93 16.57 -0.13
CA PRO A 492 40.04 17.25 0.53
C PRO A 492 39.54 18.46 1.34
N ASP A 493 40.08 18.65 2.53
CA ASP A 493 39.78 19.82 3.34
C ASP A 493 40.57 21.04 2.82
N ARG A 494 40.06 21.63 1.75
CA ARG A 494 40.61 22.82 1.11
C ARG A 494 39.53 23.65 0.44
N HIS A 495 39.79 24.91 0.28
CA HIS A 495 38.90 25.83 -0.46
C HIS A 495 38.56 25.26 -1.86
N GLY A 496 37.30 25.39 -2.25
CA GLY A 496 36.82 24.96 -3.54
C GLY A 496 36.55 23.47 -3.71
N ALA A 497 36.90 22.60 -2.75
CA ALA A 497 36.74 21.16 -2.89
C ALA A 497 35.26 20.71 -3.07
N ILE A 498 34.33 21.36 -2.38
CA ILE A 498 32.89 21.10 -2.55
C ILE A 498 32.44 21.52 -3.96
N VAL A 499 32.90 22.68 -4.46
CA VAL A 499 32.56 23.13 -5.81
C VAL A 499 33.12 22.15 -6.84
N GLN A 500 34.37 21.69 -6.67
CA GLN A 500 34.99 20.68 -7.54
C GLN A 500 34.18 19.37 -7.53
N LEU A 501 33.67 18.93 -6.37
CA LEU A 501 32.76 17.77 -6.30
C LEU A 501 31.49 17.99 -7.12
N LEU A 502 30.89 19.20 -7.02
CA LEU A 502 29.69 19.55 -7.81
C LEU A 502 29.97 19.65 -9.31
N GLU A 503 31.15 20.11 -9.71
CA GLU A 503 31.58 20.12 -11.12
C GLU A 503 31.76 18.70 -11.67
N MET A 504 32.27 17.78 -10.86
CA MET A 504 32.37 16.36 -11.22
C MET A 504 30.98 15.70 -11.28
N ALA A 505 30.00 16.19 -10.54
CA ALA A 505 28.63 15.69 -10.54
C ALA A 505 27.86 16.14 -11.81
N THR A 506 28.33 15.68 -12.98
CA THR A 506 27.72 15.97 -14.29
C THR A 506 27.31 14.66 -14.98
N MET A 507 26.29 14.77 -15.82
CA MET A 507 25.87 13.68 -16.71
C MET A 507 26.94 13.39 -17.78
N PRO A 508 26.91 12.23 -18.45
CA PRO A 508 27.87 11.92 -19.52
C PRO A 508 27.86 12.93 -20.69
N ASP A 509 26.75 13.66 -20.86
CA ASP A 509 26.60 14.71 -21.88
C ASP A 509 27.06 16.11 -21.40
N GLY A 510 27.66 16.19 -20.19
CA GLY A 510 28.17 17.43 -19.59
C GLY A 510 27.11 18.31 -18.90
N ARG A 511 25.84 17.90 -18.88
CA ARG A 511 24.82 18.62 -18.14
C ARG A 511 24.98 18.42 -16.63
N PRO A 512 24.73 19.45 -15.79
CA PRO A 512 24.73 19.29 -14.35
C PRO A 512 23.72 18.23 -13.91
N ILE A 513 24.11 17.38 -12.98
CA ILE A 513 23.16 16.48 -12.29
C ILE A 513 22.36 17.33 -11.29
N ASP A 514 21.09 16.97 -11.13
CA ASP A 514 20.24 17.61 -10.16
C ASP A 514 20.67 17.20 -8.73
N ILE A 515 21.13 18.16 -7.92
CA ILE A 515 21.45 17.92 -6.51
C ILE A 515 20.16 18.08 -5.71
N THR A 516 19.69 17.00 -5.11
CA THR A 516 18.45 16.96 -4.32
C THR A 516 18.71 17.28 -2.85
N GLU A 517 19.85 16.82 -2.32
CA GLU A 517 20.28 17.07 -0.94
C GLU A 517 21.81 17.17 -0.90
N LEU A 518 22.33 18.05 -0.05
CA LEU A 518 23.75 18.08 0.32
C LEU A 518 23.88 18.45 1.79
N LYS A 519 24.59 17.62 2.53
CA LYS A 519 24.92 17.86 3.94
C LYS A 519 26.43 17.78 4.12
N TYR A 520 26.97 18.82 4.69
CA TYR A 520 28.36 18.96 5.06
C TYR A 520 28.48 19.68 6.39
N ARG A 521 29.37 19.19 7.23
CA ARG A 521 29.82 19.90 8.42
C ARG A 521 31.33 19.67 8.53
N TYR A 522 32.08 20.74 8.71
CA TYR A 522 33.49 20.67 9.06
C TYR A 522 33.64 19.97 10.41
N THR A 523 34.50 18.98 10.51
CA THR A 523 34.80 18.29 11.76
C THR A 523 36.27 17.94 11.81
N ASP A 524 36.95 18.32 12.89
CA ASP A 524 38.34 17.86 13.22
C ASP A 524 38.33 16.47 13.91
N VAL A 525 37.14 15.86 14.06
CA VAL A 525 36.90 14.62 14.77
C VAL A 525 36.84 13.46 13.77
N GLY A 526 37.94 12.73 13.57
CA GLY A 526 37.82 11.47 12.85
C GLY A 526 38.98 10.99 12.01
N GLY A 527 40.17 11.41 12.32
CA GLY A 527 41.33 10.56 12.12
C GLY A 527 42.01 10.50 10.76
N ARG A 528 41.64 11.30 9.79
CA ARG A 528 42.51 11.63 8.66
C ARG A 528 42.52 13.15 8.53
N ALA A 529 43.57 13.79 9.00
CA ALA A 529 43.77 15.21 8.77
C ALA A 529 43.66 15.53 7.28
N GLY A 530 42.86 16.52 6.96
CA GLY A 530 42.70 17.04 5.59
C GLY A 530 41.57 16.45 4.73
N THR A 531 40.56 15.79 5.31
CA THR A 531 39.41 15.32 4.56
C THR A 531 38.09 15.70 5.22
N ALA A 532 37.11 16.16 4.42
CA ALA A 532 35.76 16.47 4.85
C ALA A 532 34.77 15.43 4.33
N ARG A 533 33.71 15.16 5.09
CA ARG A 533 32.69 14.15 4.75
C ARG A 533 31.39 14.83 4.30
N ILE A 534 30.82 14.33 3.24
CA ILE A 534 29.63 14.89 2.58
C ILE A 534 28.62 13.77 2.34
N LEU A 535 27.35 14.04 2.64
CA LEU A 535 26.22 13.28 2.11
C LEU A 535 25.63 14.07 0.96
N ILE A 536 25.54 13.46 -0.22
CA ILE A 536 24.98 14.10 -1.40
C ILE A 536 23.90 13.23 -2.04
N GLY A 537 22.73 13.80 -2.28
CA GLY A 537 21.63 13.23 -3.04
C GLY A 537 21.66 13.75 -4.48
N LEU A 538 21.55 12.86 -5.44
CA LEU A 538 21.59 13.15 -6.87
C LEU A 538 20.30 12.72 -7.55
N GLY A 539 19.58 13.66 -8.19
CA GLY A 539 18.42 13.36 -9.01
C GLY A 539 18.83 12.66 -10.32
N VAL A 540 18.31 11.46 -10.57
CA VAL A 540 18.57 10.70 -11.79
C VAL A 540 17.27 10.46 -12.55
N ALA A 541 17.34 10.43 -13.89
CA ALA A 541 16.18 10.12 -14.71
C ALA A 541 15.71 8.66 -14.46
N PRO A 542 14.40 8.36 -14.55
CA PRO A 542 13.90 7.00 -14.41
C PRO A 542 14.63 6.02 -15.36
N GLY A 543 15.19 4.96 -14.80
CA GLY A 543 15.97 3.94 -15.53
C GLY A 543 17.45 4.25 -15.73
N GLY A 544 17.95 5.42 -15.30
CA GLY A 544 19.36 5.77 -15.36
C GLY A 544 20.03 5.65 -14.01
N ARG A 545 20.87 4.63 -13.78
CA ARG A 545 21.88 4.67 -12.72
C ARG A 545 23.15 5.29 -13.30
N PRO A 546 23.43 6.60 -13.12
CA PRO A 546 24.65 7.22 -13.61
C PRO A 546 25.89 6.77 -12.83
N CYS A 547 25.71 5.84 -11.90
CA CYS A 547 26.53 5.72 -10.73
C CYS A 547 27.95 5.28 -11.01
N ARG A 548 28.19 4.33 -11.93
CA ARG A 548 29.53 3.78 -12.09
C ARG A 548 30.52 4.78 -12.68
N ALA A 549 30.17 5.42 -13.76
CA ALA A 549 31.03 6.41 -14.44
C ALA A 549 31.23 7.67 -13.55
N LEU A 550 30.21 8.07 -12.81
CA LEU A 550 30.32 9.17 -11.84
C LEU A 550 31.24 8.81 -10.68
N LEU A 551 31.08 7.62 -10.08
CA LEU A 551 31.96 7.15 -9.00
C LEU A 551 33.40 6.96 -9.48
N GLU A 552 33.61 6.41 -10.68
CA GLU A 552 34.94 6.28 -11.29
C GLU A 552 35.60 7.67 -11.50
N ARG A 553 34.82 8.69 -11.88
CA ARG A 553 35.31 10.06 -12.04
C ARG A 553 35.70 10.68 -10.70
N ILE A 554 34.81 10.59 -9.69
CA ILE A 554 35.09 11.14 -8.34
C ILE A 554 36.27 10.41 -7.70
N ASN A 555 36.28 9.08 -7.76
CA ASN A 555 37.33 8.26 -7.13
C ASN A 555 38.68 8.28 -7.90
N GLY A 556 38.65 8.77 -9.13
CA GLY A 556 39.87 9.00 -9.92
C GLY A 556 40.59 10.31 -9.62
N GLU A 557 39.95 11.25 -8.89
CA GLU A 557 40.53 12.52 -8.52
C GLU A 557 41.24 12.42 -7.16
N ASP A 558 42.43 13.01 -7.05
CA ASP A 558 43.28 12.88 -5.86
C ASP A 558 42.62 13.49 -4.61
N GLY A 559 42.50 12.68 -3.58
CA GLY A 559 41.87 13.07 -2.32
C GLY A 559 40.32 13.02 -2.29
N PHE A 560 39.66 12.71 -3.42
CA PHE A 560 38.21 12.51 -3.49
C PHE A 560 37.86 11.04 -3.39
N PHE A 561 36.79 10.75 -2.69
CA PHE A 561 36.22 9.41 -2.60
C PHE A 561 34.70 9.50 -2.50
N ALA A 562 33.99 8.61 -3.19
CA ALA A 562 32.55 8.48 -3.05
C ALA A 562 32.11 7.02 -3.15
N THR A 563 31.07 6.66 -2.42
CA THR A 563 30.42 5.36 -2.47
C THR A 563 28.90 5.53 -2.54
N ASP A 564 28.27 4.67 -3.33
CA ASP A 564 26.81 4.61 -3.42
C ASP A 564 26.23 3.91 -2.19
N ILE A 565 25.32 4.58 -1.48
CA ILE A 565 24.62 4.06 -0.31
C ILE A 565 23.10 3.98 -0.53
N SER A 566 22.67 4.06 -1.80
CA SER A 566 21.25 4.09 -2.17
C SER A 566 20.49 2.82 -1.81
N ASP A 567 21.16 1.69 -1.68
CA ASP A 567 20.61 0.38 -1.31
C ASP A 567 20.69 0.08 0.20
N MET A 568 21.22 1.01 0.99
CA MET A 568 21.36 0.86 2.44
C MET A 568 20.21 1.53 3.19
N ASP A 569 19.08 0.86 3.39
CA ASP A 569 17.90 1.39 4.12
C ASP A 569 18.25 2.06 5.45
N LEU A 570 19.15 1.44 6.24
CA LEU A 570 19.58 1.98 7.52
C LEU A 570 20.35 3.31 7.36
N ALA A 571 21.18 3.44 6.33
CA ALA A 571 21.90 4.67 6.04
C ALA A 571 20.93 5.78 5.59
N GLN A 572 19.96 5.44 4.79
CA GLN A 572 18.94 6.36 4.28
C GLN A 572 18.05 6.94 5.38
N VAL A 573 17.60 6.09 6.30
CA VAL A 573 16.69 6.49 7.38
C VAL A 573 17.42 7.21 8.50
N HIS A 574 18.64 6.80 8.84
CA HIS A 574 19.33 7.29 10.04
C HIS A 574 20.54 8.19 9.73
N LEU A 575 21.40 7.83 8.78
CA LEU A 575 22.60 8.60 8.47
C LEU A 575 22.26 10.02 8.00
N ARG A 576 21.17 10.17 7.25
CA ARG A 576 20.61 11.47 6.84
C ARG A 576 20.40 12.45 7.99
N HIS A 577 20.08 11.95 9.18
CA HIS A 577 19.80 12.76 10.37
C HIS A 577 20.98 12.85 11.34
N MET A 578 22.06 12.09 11.09
CA MET A 578 23.23 12.03 11.98
C MET A 578 24.42 12.85 11.49
N ILE A 579 24.37 13.41 10.28
CA ILE A 579 25.43 14.28 9.76
C ILE A 579 25.22 15.66 10.35
N GLY A 580 26.17 16.08 11.13
CA GLY A 580 26.16 17.26 11.99
C GLY A 580 26.94 16.90 13.25
N GLY A 581 26.79 17.65 14.27
CA GLY A 581 27.46 17.47 15.56
C GLY A 581 28.58 18.49 15.75
N PRO A 582 29.21 18.53 16.93
CA PRO A 582 30.18 19.54 17.27
C PRO A 582 31.38 19.53 16.29
N ALA A 583 31.74 20.69 15.82
CA ALA A 583 32.81 20.89 14.86
C ALA A 583 34.19 20.49 15.42
N LEU A 584 34.40 20.65 16.72
CA LEU A 584 35.67 20.38 17.39
C LEU A 584 35.49 19.39 18.56
N ARG A 585 36.57 18.65 18.86
CA ARG A 585 36.57 17.60 19.90
C ARG A 585 36.28 18.08 21.32
N ASP A 586 36.63 19.32 21.62
CA ASP A 586 36.44 19.98 22.93
C ASP A 586 35.11 20.69 23.09
N GLY A 587 34.24 20.63 22.05
CA GLY A 587 32.97 21.35 22.03
C GLY A 587 33.12 22.85 21.83
N ALA A 588 34.32 23.34 21.51
CA ALA A 588 34.51 24.73 21.10
C ALA A 588 33.89 24.96 19.71
N GLY A 589 33.20 26.07 19.51
CA GLY A 589 32.72 26.48 18.19
C GLY A 589 33.88 26.82 17.25
N ILE A 590 33.59 26.81 15.92
CA ILE A 590 34.56 27.31 14.93
C ILE A 590 34.76 28.81 15.13
N ALA A 591 36.01 29.22 15.25
CA ALA A 591 36.32 30.65 15.38
C ALA A 591 35.80 31.41 14.13
N GLU A 592 35.19 32.55 14.35
CA GLU A 592 34.67 33.45 13.31
C GLU A 592 33.60 32.79 12.38
N GLU A 593 32.93 31.72 12.87
CA GLU A 593 31.83 31.12 12.14
C GLU A 593 30.60 32.03 12.16
N ARG A 594 30.07 32.34 10.96
CA ARG A 594 28.79 33.01 10.80
C ARG A 594 27.87 32.07 10.01
N ILE A 595 26.61 31.91 10.46
CA ILE A 595 25.63 31.04 9.88
C ILE A 595 24.52 31.86 9.22
N PHE A 596 24.23 31.53 7.97
CA PHE A 596 23.24 32.23 7.16
C PHE A 596 22.13 31.27 6.75
N LYS A 597 20.90 31.73 6.87
CA LYS A 597 19.74 31.23 6.16
C LYS A 597 19.77 31.79 4.76
N VAL A 598 19.70 30.91 3.74
CA VAL A 598 19.70 31.31 2.32
C VAL A 598 18.42 30.82 1.65
N ASP A 599 17.53 31.74 1.30
CA ASP A 599 16.34 31.43 0.53
C ASP A 599 16.65 31.55 -0.97
N TYR A 600 16.23 30.53 -1.76
CA TYR A 600 16.56 30.42 -3.18
C TYR A 600 15.42 29.78 -3.99
N PRO A 601 15.28 30.04 -5.32
CA PRO A 601 14.35 29.33 -6.19
C PRO A 601 14.86 27.92 -6.50
N GLU A 602 13.96 26.91 -6.43
CA GLU A 602 14.34 25.52 -6.67
C GLU A 602 14.52 25.20 -8.17
N HIS A 603 15.73 25.32 -8.67
CA HIS A 603 16.13 24.91 -10.02
C HIS A 603 17.39 24.06 -10.00
N VAL A 604 17.61 23.27 -11.06
CA VAL A 604 18.87 22.51 -11.25
C VAL A 604 20.03 23.48 -11.37
N GLY A 605 21.14 23.17 -10.68
CA GLY A 605 22.36 23.98 -10.69
C GLY A 605 22.40 25.15 -9.70
N MET A 606 21.33 25.40 -8.93
CA MET A 606 21.30 26.54 -7.99
C MET A 606 22.36 26.41 -6.88
N LEU A 607 22.61 25.21 -6.38
CA LEU A 607 23.65 24.99 -5.37
C LEU A 607 25.05 25.37 -5.89
N HIS A 608 25.39 24.99 -7.12
CA HIS A 608 26.66 25.39 -7.75
C HIS A 608 26.73 26.91 -7.92
N ARG A 609 25.64 27.56 -8.39
CA ARG A 609 25.56 29.02 -8.52
C ARG A 609 25.71 29.74 -7.18
N LEU A 610 25.19 29.18 -6.10
CA LEU A 610 25.34 29.73 -4.76
C LEU A 610 26.81 29.66 -4.29
N LEU A 611 27.45 28.50 -4.46
CA LEU A 611 28.74 28.24 -3.83
C LEU A 611 29.95 28.72 -4.67
N SER A 612 29.85 28.74 -6.00
CA SER A 612 30.95 29.10 -6.89
C SER A 612 31.60 30.47 -6.59
N PRO A 613 30.85 31.55 -6.32
CA PRO A 613 31.46 32.85 -5.95
C PRO A 613 31.95 32.93 -4.51
N LEU A 614 31.46 32.04 -3.62
CA LEU A 614 31.75 32.10 -2.17
C LEU A 614 32.92 31.21 -1.76
N SER A 615 32.91 29.95 -2.20
CA SER A 615 33.85 28.91 -1.77
C SER A 615 35.32 29.17 -2.14
N PRO A 616 35.69 29.88 -3.21
CA PRO A 616 37.10 30.24 -3.44
C PRO A 616 37.68 31.21 -2.45
N ARG A 617 36.81 31.99 -1.73
CA ARG A 617 37.22 33.05 -0.83
C ARG A 617 37.04 32.72 0.63
N TRP A 618 35.95 32.05 1.00
CA TRP A 618 35.58 31.74 2.39
C TRP A 618 35.39 30.24 2.60
N ASP A 619 35.87 29.76 3.74
CA ASP A 619 35.70 28.36 4.15
C ASP A 619 34.24 28.09 4.47
N ILE A 620 33.67 27.08 3.80
CA ILE A 620 32.35 26.57 4.16
C ILE A 620 32.52 25.66 5.37
N THR A 621 31.89 26.00 6.47
CA THR A 621 31.93 25.24 7.73
C THR A 621 30.69 24.37 7.91
N LEU A 622 29.57 24.77 7.33
CA LEU A 622 28.28 24.09 7.38
C LEU A 622 27.57 24.26 6.06
N LEU A 623 27.00 23.20 5.53
CA LEU A 623 26.07 23.30 4.43
C LEU A 623 24.97 22.25 4.59
N HIS A 624 23.74 22.72 4.72
CA HIS A 624 22.54 21.90 4.66
C HIS A 624 21.63 22.44 3.57
N PHE A 625 21.59 21.74 2.47
CA PHE A 625 20.79 22.04 1.29
C PHE A 625 19.86 20.87 1.03
N ARG A 626 18.57 21.11 0.85
CA ARG A 626 17.58 20.11 0.48
C ARG A 626 16.49 20.73 -0.40
N LYS A 627 16.15 20.07 -1.49
CA LYS A 627 14.97 20.40 -2.29
C LYS A 627 13.70 19.99 -1.55
N THR A 628 12.71 20.86 -1.57
CA THR A 628 11.40 20.65 -0.92
C THR A 628 10.29 20.38 -1.92
N GLY A 629 10.56 20.53 -3.23
CA GLY A 629 9.57 20.42 -4.30
C GLY A 629 8.66 21.66 -4.40
N ASN A 630 9.01 22.75 -3.72
CA ASN A 630 8.32 24.02 -3.78
C ASN A 630 8.94 24.95 -4.85
N ARG A 631 8.38 26.16 -5.02
CA ARG A 631 8.98 27.16 -5.91
C ARG A 631 10.24 27.80 -5.30
N SER A 632 10.35 27.80 -3.99
CA SER A 632 11.49 28.28 -3.23
C SER A 632 11.81 27.33 -2.09
N ALA A 633 13.08 27.22 -1.76
CA ALA A 633 13.58 26.45 -0.64
C ALA A 633 14.59 27.27 0.18
N THR A 634 14.99 26.72 1.31
CA THR A 634 15.93 27.33 2.24
C THR A 634 17.12 26.40 2.45
N ALA A 635 18.34 26.93 2.33
CA ALA A 635 19.57 26.28 2.76
C ALA A 635 20.10 26.93 4.05
N LEU A 636 20.87 26.15 4.81
CA LEU A 636 21.67 26.64 5.91
C LEU A 636 23.13 26.62 5.49
N LEU A 637 23.81 27.79 5.55
CA LEU A 637 25.19 27.95 5.13
C LEU A 637 26.01 28.55 6.26
N GLY A 638 27.02 27.82 6.74
CA GLY A 638 28.02 28.35 7.67
C GLY A 638 29.33 28.69 6.93
N LEU A 639 29.88 29.81 7.24
CA LEU A 639 31.14 30.30 6.68
C LEU A 639 32.08 30.75 7.80
N ARG A 640 33.38 30.49 7.62
CA ARG A 640 34.40 31.22 8.44
C ARG A 640 34.58 32.57 7.79
N LEU A 641 34.14 33.60 8.51
CA LEU A 641 34.08 34.97 7.99
C LEU A 641 34.64 35.95 9.04
N PRO A 642 35.93 36.31 8.95
CA PRO A 642 36.55 37.31 9.80
C PRO A 642 35.84 38.65 9.73
N GLU A 643 35.82 39.39 10.81
CA GLU A 643 35.13 40.69 10.91
C GLU A 643 35.57 41.68 9.83
N GLU A 644 36.86 41.71 9.49
CA GLU A 644 37.41 42.57 8.45
C GLU A 644 36.90 42.21 7.03
N GLU A 645 36.43 40.99 6.79
CA GLU A 645 35.96 40.53 5.48
C GLU A 645 34.43 40.58 5.31
N VAL A 646 33.68 40.92 6.37
CA VAL A 646 32.21 41.01 6.36
C VAL A 646 31.70 41.98 5.29
N ALA A 647 32.32 43.13 5.13
CA ALA A 647 31.94 44.13 4.12
C ALA A 647 32.15 43.62 2.69
N ASP A 648 33.21 42.85 2.46
CA ASP A 648 33.54 42.24 1.17
C ASP A 648 32.55 41.09 0.86
N PHE A 649 32.18 40.29 1.86
CA PHE A 649 31.15 39.24 1.75
C PHE A 649 29.80 39.88 1.30
N TRP A 650 29.33 40.92 1.99
CA TRP A 650 28.05 41.53 1.62
C TRP A 650 28.09 42.16 0.22
N ARG A 651 29.24 42.61 -0.24
CA ARG A 651 29.43 43.12 -1.61
C ARG A 651 29.37 41.97 -2.62
N ALA A 652 30.03 40.84 -2.35
CA ALA A 652 30.02 39.68 -3.21
C ALA A 652 28.63 39.05 -3.35
N ILE A 653 27.86 38.93 -2.28
CA ILE A 653 26.48 38.39 -2.35
C ILE A 653 25.49 39.42 -2.95
N GLY A 654 25.83 40.70 -3.01
CA GLY A 654 25.03 41.72 -3.70
C GLY A 654 24.79 41.33 -5.20
N GLU A 655 25.76 40.68 -5.83
CA GLU A 655 25.63 40.15 -7.19
C GLU A 655 24.69 38.95 -7.29
N LEU A 656 24.50 38.19 -6.20
CA LEU A 656 23.61 37.06 -6.09
C LEU A 656 22.19 37.43 -5.64
N SER A 657 21.98 38.64 -5.19
CA SER A 657 20.74 39.11 -4.54
C SER A 657 19.49 39.06 -5.42
N ALA A 658 19.65 38.93 -6.74
CA ALA A 658 18.52 38.72 -7.67
C ALA A 658 17.86 37.35 -7.52
N GLU A 659 18.59 36.31 -7.05
CA GLU A 659 18.13 34.93 -6.97
C GLU A 659 18.19 34.37 -5.53
N PHE A 660 19.09 34.92 -4.69
CA PHE A 660 19.32 34.42 -3.33
C PHE A 660 19.07 35.50 -2.31
N SER A 661 18.39 35.15 -1.23
CA SER A 661 18.21 36.05 -0.08
C SER A 661 18.97 35.48 1.11
N PHE A 662 19.96 36.22 1.58
CA PHE A 662 20.77 35.85 2.75
C PHE A 662 20.24 36.55 4.01
N THR A 663 20.06 35.80 5.06
CA THR A 663 19.70 36.28 6.39
C THR A 663 20.66 35.66 7.40
N GLU A 664 21.46 36.44 8.09
CA GLU A 664 22.30 35.93 9.17
C GLU A 664 21.41 35.50 10.35
N LEU A 665 21.71 34.37 11.00
CA LEU A 665 20.96 33.91 12.16
C LEU A 665 21.09 34.90 13.30
N SER A 666 19.98 35.18 13.97
CA SER A 666 19.98 36.00 15.21
C SER A 666 20.79 35.29 16.31
N GLU A 667 21.28 36.05 17.30
CA GLU A 667 22.01 35.50 18.46
C GLU A 667 21.24 34.36 19.15
N ARG A 668 19.92 34.46 19.23
CA ARG A 668 19.05 33.40 19.80
C ARG A 668 19.05 32.16 18.96
N GLU A 669 18.90 32.29 17.64
CA GLU A 669 18.93 31.13 16.72
C GLU A 669 20.31 30.50 16.71
N SER A 670 21.35 31.31 16.59
CA SER A 670 22.74 30.86 16.61
C SER A 670 23.07 30.07 17.87
N SER A 671 22.66 30.57 19.05
CA SER A 671 22.88 29.87 20.32
C SER A 671 22.20 28.50 20.38
N VAL A 672 21.00 28.34 19.80
CA VAL A 672 20.30 27.05 19.71
C VAL A 672 20.99 26.13 18.72
N PHE A 673 21.39 26.63 17.55
CA PHE A 673 22.13 25.83 16.58
C PHE A 673 23.45 25.31 17.12
N HIS A 674 24.24 26.16 17.81
CA HIS A 674 25.52 25.75 18.44
C HIS A 674 25.38 24.65 19.52
N MET A 675 24.18 24.42 20.06
CA MET A 675 24.00 23.26 20.95
C MET A 675 23.96 21.90 20.22
N PHE A 676 23.71 21.90 18.91
CA PHE A 676 23.47 20.69 18.13
C PHE A 676 24.43 20.51 16.94
N ILE A 677 25.09 21.58 16.53
CA ILE A 677 26.06 21.56 15.43
C ILE A 677 27.41 22.21 15.91
#